data_98ad6920fb754db84f55068e7ab7d0e8
#
_entry.id   98ad6920fb754db84f55068e7ab7d0e8
#
_cell.length_a   1.000
_cell.length_b   1.000
_cell.length_c   1.000
_cell.angle_alpha   90.00
_cell.angle_beta   90.00
_cell.angle_gamma   90.00
#
_symmetry.space_group_name_H-M   'P 1'
#
loop_
_entity.id
_entity.type
_entity.pdbx_description
1 polymer ?
#
loop_
_entity_poly.entity_id
_entity_poly.type
_entity_poly.pdbx_seq_one_letter_code
_entity_poly.pdbx_strand_id
1 'polypeptide(L)'
;MRDEKIYLPTLKRVKISNYSLFRKDIDYEFILGLNLIIGGNGIGKTTFINIVKYALIGLYKKDLDVRVYKGEKRLIRGNYANCNTFFRNRTEEKDGDKDGSVELWFDINETSFYVKRSLFDVKIEKAIYIKDDKEYIIGGVASKQDLYKGYDYYNDKNDNTSLQYNYERIVSEASNLSDFEDLIFFVNQILFFGESRENVLWSRSVQERLLSSFLNDSSLERKRKEYTLEAKYQDSISRHKQEEIKAITRVLKQINENKDVKYDQLTVMKEIEHYEALKVQLENDRDNCQKKVYTLYNKDSQLTKKINEKEKEKQKLDAELKRNFWPNLNPKYEIYWRQYKGNHICPMCNSDLSDRVYEEKNDECFFCHSKIICNPSQLNDVEAVTSELNLLEEKRMTIEKNILLYENELKDIDSKYRKNKVDLFNEQSKLRFLEKANDQNDDKQESSYLAMINRINELTIEKEKAVELSEKNRNNALMIIRKIQENLFEITKSISNIFSVFAENFMKLSCYLTLENINNSDVKLFFPVIDNKIRYESEELSESQRFFVDYSFRMSILSYFYEMPSFYICETPDSSLDISYEENAAEIFMKYLEKPNSLILTSNLNNSTFITQILKRAKNRKILNLLKYGKLSLVQKNHDILKKLSDEIEEKYNG
;
A
#
# COMPACT_ATOMS: atom_id res chain seq x y z
N MET A 1 -14.77 -8.15 7.29
CA MET A 1 -14.38 -7.04 8.17
C MET A 1 -13.09 -7.42 8.88
N ARG A 2 -12.14 -6.55 8.92
CA ARG A 2 -10.87 -6.80 9.58
C ARG A 2 -11.10 -6.84 11.09
N ASP A 3 -10.95 -7.99 11.72
CA ASP A 3 -10.97 -8.11 13.19
C ASP A 3 -9.66 -7.61 13.84
N GLU A 4 -8.65 -7.28 13.02
CA GLU A 4 -7.35 -6.80 13.49
C GLU A 4 -7.21 -5.30 13.16
N LYS A 5 -7.42 -4.46 14.16
CA LYS A 5 -7.20 -3.00 14.07
C LYS A 5 -5.70 -2.70 13.99
N ILE A 6 -5.32 -1.75 13.16
CA ILE A 6 -3.96 -1.19 13.15
C ILE A 6 -3.93 0.01 14.11
N TYR A 7 -2.85 0.17 14.86
CA TYR A 7 -2.69 1.27 15.81
C TYR A 7 -1.53 2.16 15.38
N LEU A 8 -1.77 3.48 15.36
CA LEU A 8 -0.75 4.47 15.04
C LEU A 8 -0.18 5.12 16.28
N PRO A 9 1.07 5.60 16.20
CA PRO A 9 1.67 6.36 17.29
C PRO A 9 0.90 7.64 17.61
N THR A 10 0.82 7.97 18.89
CA THR A 10 0.40 9.27 19.42
C THR A 10 1.58 9.90 20.15
N LEU A 11 2.08 11.01 19.63
CA LEU A 11 3.25 11.69 20.19
C LEU A 11 2.88 12.36 21.52
N LYS A 12 3.72 12.19 22.55
CA LYS A 12 3.54 12.77 23.89
C LYS A 12 4.54 13.88 24.19
N ARG A 13 5.82 13.60 24.03
CA ARG A 13 6.88 14.56 24.39
C ARG A 13 8.11 14.32 23.54
N VAL A 14 8.80 15.39 23.17
CA VAL A 14 10.11 15.33 22.54
C VAL A 14 11.08 16.22 23.31
N LYS A 15 12.29 15.69 23.57
CA LYS A 15 13.38 16.46 24.16
C LYS A 15 14.59 16.36 23.24
N ILE A 16 15.12 17.51 22.83
CA ILE A 16 16.32 17.63 22.00
C ILE A 16 17.38 18.30 22.84
N SER A 17 18.48 17.63 23.06
CA SER A 17 19.56 18.10 23.95
C SER A 17 20.89 18.16 23.22
N ASN A 18 21.72 19.14 23.59
CA ASN A 18 23.09 19.33 23.09
C ASN A 18 23.17 19.38 21.54
N TYR A 19 22.22 20.06 20.91
CA TYR A 19 22.20 20.21 19.45
C TYR A 19 22.31 21.69 19.06
N SER A 20 23.48 22.10 18.57
CA SER A 20 23.89 23.50 18.43
C SER A 20 23.10 24.33 17.42
N LEU A 21 22.26 23.71 16.59
CA LEU A 21 21.27 24.42 15.77
C LEU A 21 20.32 25.23 16.68
N PHE A 22 20.03 24.73 17.86
CA PHE A 22 19.21 25.38 18.86
C PHE A 22 20.11 25.91 19.99
N ARG A 23 19.89 27.15 20.44
CA ARG A 23 20.66 27.80 21.51
C ARG A 23 20.41 27.20 22.89
N LYS A 24 19.27 26.53 23.05
CA LYS A 24 18.80 25.88 24.27
C LYS A 24 18.21 24.54 23.90
N ASP A 25 18.27 23.62 24.82
CA ASP A 25 17.54 22.37 24.70
C ASP A 25 16.05 22.65 24.49
N ILE A 26 15.43 21.88 23.60
CA ILE A 26 13.99 21.93 23.36
C ILE A 26 13.36 20.79 24.16
N ASP A 27 12.40 21.12 24.98
CA ASP A 27 11.56 20.17 25.71
C ASP A 27 10.09 20.54 25.42
N TYR A 28 9.40 19.71 24.63
CA TYR A 28 8.06 20.02 24.14
C TYR A 28 7.12 18.83 24.31
N GLU A 29 6.03 19.07 25.03
CA GLU A 29 4.93 18.14 25.17
C GLU A 29 3.88 18.39 24.11
N PHE A 30 3.56 17.36 23.34
CA PHE A 30 2.47 17.39 22.36
C PHE A 30 1.12 17.24 23.07
N ILE A 31 0.12 17.93 22.54
CA ILE A 31 -1.26 17.85 23.03
C ILE A 31 -2.16 17.20 21.98
N LEU A 32 -3.26 16.61 22.44
CA LEU A 32 -4.40 16.29 21.55
C LEU A 32 -5.08 17.60 21.20
N GLY A 33 -4.97 18.00 19.93
CA GLY A 33 -5.36 19.33 19.46
C GLY A 33 -4.31 19.90 18.51
N LEU A 34 -4.26 21.22 18.42
CA LEU A 34 -3.32 21.95 17.56
C LEU A 34 -1.98 22.17 18.27
N ASN A 35 -0.91 21.63 17.69
CA ASN A 35 0.47 21.90 18.03
C ASN A 35 1.07 22.78 16.92
N LEU A 36 1.21 24.05 17.13
CA LEU A 36 1.69 25.00 16.14
C LEU A 36 3.15 25.37 16.39
N ILE A 37 4.01 25.11 15.42
CA ILE A 37 5.44 25.40 15.45
C ILE A 37 5.70 26.63 14.59
N ILE A 38 6.01 27.76 15.22
CA ILE A 38 6.22 29.02 14.53
C ILE A 38 7.70 29.42 14.49
N GLY A 39 8.05 30.13 13.42
CA GLY A 39 9.40 30.67 13.24
C GLY A 39 9.70 31.08 11.82
N GLY A 40 10.62 31.97 11.63
CA GLY A 40 11.06 32.42 10.30
C GLY A 40 11.70 31.31 9.45
N ASN A 41 11.95 31.61 8.19
CA ASN A 41 12.65 30.65 7.30
C ASN A 41 14.08 30.38 7.79
N GLY A 42 14.53 29.13 7.72
CA GLY A 42 15.86 28.74 8.12
C GLY A 42 16.10 28.57 9.63
N ILE A 43 15.11 28.78 10.49
CA ILE A 43 15.25 28.68 11.96
C ILE A 43 15.29 27.26 12.49
N GLY A 44 15.07 26.25 11.62
CA GLY A 44 15.14 24.84 12.00
C GLY A 44 13.79 24.15 12.17
N LYS A 45 12.65 24.71 11.67
CA LYS A 45 11.34 24.04 11.72
C LYS A 45 11.34 22.66 11.08
N THR A 46 11.76 22.57 9.82
CA THR A 46 11.91 21.31 9.08
C THR A 46 12.90 20.36 9.76
N THR A 47 13.97 20.90 10.36
CA THR A 47 14.92 20.09 11.12
C THR A 47 14.28 19.52 12.39
N PHE A 48 13.53 20.32 13.14
CA PHE A 48 12.79 19.85 14.32
C PHE A 48 11.83 18.71 13.95
N ILE A 49 11.03 18.87 12.90
CA ILE A 49 10.11 17.82 12.43
C ILE A 49 10.86 16.56 12.00
N ASN A 50 11.98 16.70 11.27
CA ASN A 50 12.79 15.55 10.87
C ASN A 50 13.47 14.86 12.07
N ILE A 51 13.83 15.60 13.13
CA ILE A 51 14.32 15.01 14.39
C ILE A 51 13.22 14.18 15.06
N VAL A 52 11.99 14.70 15.15
CA VAL A 52 10.84 13.96 15.71
C VAL A 52 10.58 12.68 14.91
N LYS A 53 10.58 12.78 13.59
CA LYS A 53 10.40 11.65 12.68
C LYS A 53 11.52 10.62 12.83
N TYR A 54 12.78 11.07 12.87
CA TYR A 54 13.94 10.22 13.11
C TYR A 54 13.88 9.54 14.48
N ALA A 55 13.46 10.24 15.51
CA ALA A 55 13.32 9.65 16.85
C ALA A 55 12.32 8.48 16.83
N LEU A 56 11.22 8.62 16.10
CA LEU A 56 10.18 7.60 16.00
C LEU A 56 10.62 6.38 15.17
N ILE A 57 11.03 6.61 13.92
CA ILE A 57 11.23 5.53 12.94
C ILE A 57 12.70 5.24 12.62
N GLY A 58 13.63 6.01 13.16
CA GLY A 58 15.05 5.88 12.86
C GLY A 58 15.39 6.32 11.43
N LEU A 59 16.51 5.82 10.92
CA LEU A 59 16.88 6.02 9.52
C LEU A 59 16.08 5.07 8.63
N TYR A 60 15.53 5.59 7.57
CA TYR A 60 14.78 4.81 6.59
C TYR A 60 15.21 5.16 5.16
N LYS A 61 14.89 4.30 4.22
CA LYS A 61 15.08 4.53 2.79
C LYS A 61 13.82 5.10 2.16
N LYS A 62 13.99 5.99 1.19
CA LYS A 62 12.90 6.43 0.34
C LYS A 62 12.37 5.30 -0.55
N ASP A 63 13.25 4.46 -1.09
CA ASP A 63 12.90 3.41 -2.04
C ASP A 63 13.46 2.07 -1.57
N LEU A 64 12.55 1.14 -1.26
CA LEU A 64 12.87 -0.25 -0.99
C LEU A 64 12.97 -1.01 -2.31
N ASP A 65 14.15 -1.07 -2.89
CA ASP A 65 14.42 -1.93 -4.03
C ASP A 65 14.75 -3.35 -3.53
N VAL A 66 13.81 -4.27 -3.73
CA VAL A 66 14.07 -5.69 -3.50
C VAL A 66 14.73 -6.27 -4.73
N ARG A 67 16.04 -6.42 -4.70
CA ARG A 67 16.79 -7.11 -5.77
C ARG A 67 17.04 -8.57 -5.37
N VAL A 68 16.74 -9.48 -6.29
CA VAL A 68 17.11 -10.89 -6.18
C VAL A 68 18.51 -11.05 -6.76
N TYR A 69 19.50 -11.32 -5.92
CA TYR A 69 20.87 -11.57 -6.36
C TYR A 69 21.24 -13.02 -5.99
N LYS A 70 21.61 -13.84 -7.00
CA LYS A 70 21.99 -15.26 -6.84
C LYS A 70 20.98 -16.13 -6.05
N GLY A 71 19.67 -15.90 -6.25
CA GLY A 71 18.62 -16.66 -5.56
C GLY A 71 18.29 -16.18 -4.14
N GLU A 72 19.08 -15.29 -3.56
CA GLU A 72 18.82 -14.67 -2.28
C GLU A 72 18.13 -13.32 -2.46
N LYS A 73 17.08 -13.07 -1.68
CA LYS A 73 16.45 -11.76 -1.61
C LYS A 73 17.30 -10.86 -0.76
N ARG A 74 17.99 -9.91 -1.39
CA ARG A 74 18.67 -8.84 -0.67
C ARG A 74 17.83 -7.59 -0.72
N LEU A 75 17.37 -7.14 0.43
CA LEU A 75 16.86 -5.80 0.61
C LEU A 75 18.05 -4.83 0.44
N ILE A 76 18.16 -4.24 -0.74
CA ILE A 76 19.13 -3.16 -0.93
C ILE A 76 18.49 -1.91 -0.37
N ARG A 77 18.83 -1.57 0.85
CA ARG A 77 18.45 -0.28 1.42
C ARG A 77 19.10 0.81 0.60
N GLY A 78 18.34 1.74 -0.05
CA GLY A 78 18.78 2.86 -0.86
C GLY A 78 19.73 3.77 -0.10
N ASN A 79 20.26 4.72 -0.76
CA ASN A 79 21.26 5.58 -0.21
C ASN A 79 20.67 6.50 0.87
N TYR A 80 21.00 6.27 2.15
CA TYR A 80 20.70 7.19 3.26
C TYR A 80 21.66 8.39 3.31
N ALA A 81 22.37 8.64 2.22
CA ALA A 81 23.41 9.67 2.17
C ALA A 81 22.96 11.01 2.80
N ASN A 82 21.71 11.37 2.59
CA ASN A 82 21.14 12.57 3.18
C ASN A 82 20.85 12.44 4.68
N CYS A 83 20.67 11.24 5.21
CA CYS A 83 20.32 11.05 6.62
C CYS A 83 21.53 10.97 7.53
N ASN A 84 22.63 10.35 7.10
CA ASN A 84 23.85 10.25 7.91
C ASN A 84 24.50 11.60 8.20
N THR A 85 24.43 12.52 7.24
CA THR A 85 25.00 13.85 7.35
C THR A 85 23.96 14.93 7.63
N PHE A 86 22.66 14.60 7.51
CA PHE A 86 21.58 15.59 7.61
C PHE A 86 21.64 16.39 8.90
N PHE A 87 21.76 15.72 10.04
CA PHE A 87 21.83 16.40 11.34
C PHE A 87 23.18 17.04 11.57
N ARG A 88 24.31 16.38 11.20
CA ARG A 88 25.65 16.92 11.35
C ARG A 88 25.88 18.19 10.54
N ASN A 89 25.40 18.25 9.31
CA ASN A 89 25.56 19.40 8.43
C ASN A 89 24.76 20.63 8.86
N ARG A 90 23.93 20.51 9.88
CA ARG A 90 23.12 21.60 10.44
C ARG A 90 23.60 22.11 11.78
N THR A 91 24.65 21.52 12.31
CA THR A 91 25.30 21.98 13.55
C THR A 91 26.28 23.09 13.29
N GLU A 92 26.65 23.85 14.31
CA GLU A 92 27.70 24.86 14.21
C GLU A 92 29.10 24.26 14.22
N GLU A 93 29.26 23.17 14.93
CA GLU A 93 30.52 22.47 15.01
C GLU A 93 30.84 21.78 13.65
N LYS A 94 32.08 21.96 13.19
CA LYS A 94 32.55 21.46 11.89
C LYS A 94 32.38 19.95 11.75
N ASP A 95 32.52 19.22 12.87
CA ASP A 95 32.43 17.77 12.94
C ASP A 95 31.07 17.26 13.48
N GLY A 96 30.15 18.18 13.82
CA GLY A 96 28.85 17.89 14.42
C GLY A 96 28.89 17.77 15.94
N ASP A 97 27.73 17.84 16.57
CA ASP A 97 27.58 17.78 18.03
C ASP A 97 27.61 16.33 18.50
N LYS A 98 28.73 15.88 19.10
CA LYS A 98 28.93 14.47 19.50
C LYS A 98 27.93 13.99 20.53
N ASP A 99 27.51 14.87 21.43
CA ASP A 99 26.53 14.56 22.51
C ASP A 99 25.08 14.93 22.14
N GLY A 100 24.88 15.36 20.89
CA GLY A 100 23.56 15.70 20.37
C GLY A 100 22.60 14.51 20.39
N SER A 101 21.47 14.64 21.09
CA SER A 101 20.53 13.55 21.25
C SER A 101 19.08 14.02 21.16
N VAL A 102 18.20 13.08 20.84
CA VAL A 102 16.75 13.24 20.91
C VAL A 102 16.14 12.13 21.75
N GLU A 103 15.22 12.50 22.60
CA GLU A 103 14.36 11.62 23.37
C GLU A 103 12.91 11.83 22.93
N LEU A 104 12.16 10.74 22.70
CA LEU A 104 10.77 10.78 22.28
C LEU A 104 9.94 9.85 23.15
N TRP A 105 8.81 10.35 23.63
CA TRP A 105 7.76 9.60 24.30
C TRP A 105 6.53 9.57 23.41
N PHE A 106 5.96 8.39 23.20
CA PHE A 106 4.77 8.20 22.38
C PHE A 106 4.00 6.97 22.84
N ASP A 107 2.71 6.93 22.54
CA ASP A 107 1.87 5.77 22.81
C ASP A 107 1.47 5.10 21.51
N ILE A 108 1.32 3.78 21.55
CA ILE A 108 0.67 2.98 20.52
C ILE A 108 -0.33 2.06 21.24
N ASN A 109 -1.62 2.29 20.98
CA ASN A 109 -2.67 1.59 21.72
C ASN A 109 -2.48 1.74 23.25
N GLU A 110 -2.40 0.64 23.98
CA GLU A 110 -2.21 0.60 25.43
C GLU A 110 -0.73 0.54 25.87
N THR A 111 0.19 0.67 24.92
CA THR A 111 1.63 0.59 25.19
C THR A 111 2.28 1.97 25.05
N SER A 112 2.93 2.42 26.11
CA SER A 112 3.72 3.65 26.12
C SER A 112 5.19 3.35 25.82
N PHE A 113 5.80 4.16 24.96
CA PHE A 113 7.18 4.01 24.52
C PHE A 113 8.03 5.22 24.88
N TYR A 114 9.27 4.94 25.21
CA TYR A 114 10.35 5.91 25.31
C TYR A 114 11.51 5.45 24.43
N VAL A 115 12.07 6.36 23.63
CA VAL A 115 13.25 6.08 22.82
C VAL A 115 14.21 7.25 22.86
N LYS A 116 15.50 6.95 23.02
CA LYS A 116 16.60 7.90 22.92
C LYS A 116 17.50 7.55 21.76
N ARG A 117 17.85 8.55 20.94
CA ARG A 117 18.72 8.39 19.77
C ARG A 117 19.79 9.47 19.73
N SER A 118 20.99 9.11 19.26
CA SER A 118 22.05 10.05 18.94
C SER A 118 21.75 10.76 17.62
N LEU A 119 21.92 12.07 17.59
CA LEU A 119 21.85 12.88 16.36
C LEU A 119 23.19 12.88 15.62
N PHE A 120 24.28 12.53 16.31
CA PHE A 120 25.61 12.44 15.75
C PHE A 120 25.89 11.10 15.08
N ASP A 121 25.76 10.00 15.82
CA ASP A 121 26.00 8.64 15.35
C ASP A 121 24.81 8.02 14.63
N VAL A 122 23.64 8.68 14.68
CA VAL A 122 22.37 8.24 14.11
C VAL A 122 22.02 6.81 14.53
N LYS A 123 22.21 6.50 15.79
CA LYS A 123 21.93 5.20 16.41
C LYS A 123 20.89 5.32 17.54
N ILE A 124 20.19 4.25 17.80
CA ILE A 124 19.36 4.11 18.99
C ILE A 124 20.27 3.86 20.20
N GLU A 125 20.07 4.60 21.29
CA GLU A 125 20.87 4.48 22.50
C GLU A 125 20.11 3.76 23.61
N LYS A 126 18.82 4.01 23.73
CA LYS A 126 17.96 3.42 24.74
C LYS A 126 16.53 3.35 24.21
N ALA A 127 15.83 2.27 24.55
CA ALA A 127 14.41 2.16 24.33
C ALA A 127 13.74 1.40 25.49
N ILE A 128 12.56 1.86 25.86
CA ILE A 128 11.74 1.31 26.94
C ILE A 128 10.30 1.27 26.45
N TYR A 129 9.54 0.28 26.87
CA TYR A 129 8.09 0.29 26.73
C TYR A 129 7.41 -0.06 28.05
N ILE A 130 6.22 0.49 28.24
CA ILE A 130 5.37 0.24 29.40
C ILE A 130 4.07 -0.38 28.89
N LYS A 131 3.78 -1.57 29.38
CA LYS A 131 2.56 -2.30 29.07
C LYS A 131 2.00 -2.91 30.35
N ASP A 132 0.69 -2.80 30.58
CA ASP A 132 0.03 -3.28 31.78
C ASP A 132 0.70 -2.76 33.09
N ASP A 133 1.05 -1.46 33.10
CA ASP A 133 1.75 -0.77 34.19
C ASP A 133 3.14 -1.35 34.55
N LYS A 134 3.71 -2.17 33.66
CA LYS A 134 5.06 -2.73 33.84
C LYS A 134 6.01 -2.13 32.82
N GLU A 135 7.15 -1.68 33.34
CA GLU A 135 8.24 -1.15 32.52
C GLU A 135 9.17 -2.28 32.05
N TYR A 136 9.45 -2.27 30.75
CA TYR A 136 10.36 -3.21 30.10
C TYR A 136 11.44 -2.45 29.33
N ILE A 137 12.70 -2.76 29.64
CA ILE A 137 13.84 -2.24 28.89
C ILE A 137 14.02 -3.10 27.66
N ILE A 138 14.04 -2.50 26.49
CA ILE A 138 14.35 -3.20 25.26
C ILE A 138 15.83 -3.49 25.23
N GLY A 139 16.19 -4.78 25.31
CA GLY A 139 17.56 -5.25 25.31
C GLY A 139 18.19 -5.23 23.91
N GLY A 140 19.52 -5.24 23.87
CA GLY A 140 20.32 -5.33 22.66
C GLY A 140 21.50 -4.38 22.63
N VAL A 141 22.43 -4.60 21.72
CA VAL A 141 23.60 -3.72 21.54
C VAL A 141 23.15 -2.50 20.70
N ALA A 142 23.51 -1.31 21.15
CA ALA A 142 23.31 -0.08 20.39
C ALA A 142 24.22 -0.08 19.16
N SER A 143 23.77 -0.66 18.07
CA SER A 143 24.47 -0.69 16.81
C SER A 143 24.09 0.52 15.96
N LYS A 144 25.05 1.05 15.17
CA LYS A 144 24.69 1.82 13.98
C LYS A 144 23.84 0.90 13.13
N GLN A 145 22.72 1.38 12.65
CA GLN A 145 22.06 0.70 11.54
C GLN A 145 23.09 0.55 10.44
N ASP A 146 23.57 -0.67 10.21
CA ASP A 146 24.67 -0.90 9.27
C ASP A 146 24.13 -0.69 7.85
N LEU A 147 24.26 0.54 7.38
CA LEU A 147 23.69 1.02 6.11
C LEU A 147 24.36 0.40 4.90
N TYR A 148 25.50 -0.25 5.10
CA TYR A 148 26.40 -0.70 4.03
C TYR A 148 26.49 -2.22 3.89
N LYS A 149 26.17 -2.98 4.91
CA LYS A 149 26.08 -4.43 4.81
C LYS A 149 24.67 -4.79 4.46
N GLY A 150 24.46 -5.44 3.32
CA GLY A 150 23.15 -5.95 2.92
C GLY A 150 22.56 -6.74 4.06
N TYR A 151 21.67 -6.13 4.77
CA TYR A 151 20.97 -6.71 5.89
C TYR A 151 20.05 -7.78 5.34
N ASP A 152 20.35 -9.01 5.60
CA ASP A 152 19.47 -10.14 5.29
C ASP A 152 18.40 -10.18 6.37
N TYR A 153 17.39 -9.32 6.22
CA TYR A 153 16.29 -9.14 7.17
C TYR A 153 15.53 -10.45 7.45
N TYR A 154 15.66 -11.44 6.56
CA TYR A 154 14.95 -12.70 6.65
C TYR A 154 15.81 -13.88 7.11
N ASN A 155 17.13 -13.82 7.02
CA ASN A 155 18.01 -14.94 7.33
C ASN A 155 18.69 -14.83 8.71
N ASP A 156 18.85 -13.64 9.27
CA ASP A 156 19.42 -13.47 10.61
C ASP A 156 18.34 -13.48 11.72
N LYS A 157 17.59 -14.58 11.78
CA LYS A 157 16.68 -14.85 12.91
C LYS A 157 17.40 -14.98 14.25
N ASN A 158 18.72 -14.95 14.26
CA ASN A 158 19.56 -15.13 15.45
C ASN A 158 20.21 -13.86 15.98
N ASP A 159 20.05 -12.69 15.32
CA ASP A 159 20.61 -11.45 15.87
C ASP A 159 19.65 -10.74 16.85
N ASN A 160 19.25 -11.48 17.88
CA ASN A 160 18.56 -10.96 19.07
C ASN A 160 19.40 -9.93 19.85
N THR A 161 20.55 -9.53 19.33
CA THR A 161 21.52 -8.65 19.97
C THR A 161 21.35 -7.19 19.56
N SER A 162 20.67 -6.88 18.45
CA SER A 162 20.47 -5.50 17.99
C SER A 162 19.30 -4.81 18.70
N LEU A 163 19.60 -3.73 19.43
CA LEU A 163 18.60 -2.87 20.06
C LEU A 163 17.60 -2.29 19.03
N GLN A 164 18.09 -1.89 17.85
CA GLN A 164 17.24 -1.35 16.78
C GLN A 164 16.25 -2.40 16.27
N TYR A 165 16.70 -3.62 16.03
CA TYR A 165 15.83 -4.72 15.60
C TYR A 165 14.74 -5.03 16.63
N ASN A 166 15.13 -5.15 17.92
CA ASN A 166 14.17 -5.41 18.98
C ASN A 166 13.13 -4.28 19.12
N TYR A 167 13.58 -3.02 19.00
CA TYR A 167 12.68 -1.87 18.98
C TYR A 167 11.68 -1.96 17.81
N GLU A 168 12.16 -2.19 16.60
CA GLU A 168 11.34 -2.30 15.39
C GLU A 168 10.28 -3.41 15.53
N ARG A 169 10.68 -4.57 16.05
CA ARG A 169 9.77 -5.70 16.27
C ARG A 169 8.67 -5.37 17.29
N ILE A 170 9.03 -4.84 18.46
CA ILE A 170 8.07 -4.52 19.53
C ILE A 170 7.10 -3.41 19.10
N VAL A 171 7.59 -2.38 18.41
CA VAL A 171 6.75 -1.31 17.88
C VAL A 171 5.80 -1.82 16.81
N SER A 172 6.25 -2.72 15.92
CA SER A 172 5.40 -3.33 14.89
C SER A 172 4.30 -4.20 15.52
N GLU A 173 4.66 -5.00 16.54
CA GLU A 173 3.70 -5.81 17.31
C GLU A 173 2.64 -4.92 17.99
N ALA A 174 3.05 -3.83 18.64
CA ALA A 174 2.14 -2.88 19.28
C ALA A 174 1.23 -2.17 18.28
N SER A 175 1.75 -1.89 17.06
CA SER A 175 1.00 -1.27 15.97
C SER A 175 0.08 -2.26 15.25
N ASN A 176 0.17 -3.54 15.53
CA ASN A 176 -0.48 -4.62 14.80
C ASN A 176 -0.19 -4.58 13.29
N LEU A 177 1.06 -4.26 12.95
CA LEU A 177 1.58 -4.22 11.59
C LEU A 177 2.38 -5.49 11.27
N SER A 178 2.43 -5.88 10.01
CA SER A 178 3.18 -7.08 9.59
C SER A 178 4.68 -6.90 9.69
N ASP A 179 5.17 -5.68 9.49
CA ASP A 179 6.57 -5.31 9.64
C ASP A 179 6.74 -3.81 9.96
N PHE A 180 7.94 -3.42 10.38
CA PHE A 180 8.25 -2.03 10.70
C PHE A 180 8.32 -1.13 9.45
N GLU A 181 8.58 -1.69 8.29
CA GLU A 181 8.60 -0.98 7.03
C GLU A 181 7.20 -0.44 6.66
N ASP A 182 6.14 -1.10 7.12
CA ASP A 182 4.77 -0.61 6.95
C ASP A 182 4.52 0.62 7.83
N LEU A 183 5.05 0.65 9.05
CA LEU A 183 5.00 1.86 9.89
C LEU A 183 5.80 3.01 9.28
N ILE A 184 7.02 2.74 8.80
CA ILE A 184 7.85 3.73 8.08
C ILE A 184 7.10 4.31 6.90
N PHE A 185 6.46 3.44 6.09
CA PHE A 185 5.65 3.87 4.96
C PHE A 185 4.50 4.78 5.41
N PHE A 186 3.76 4.36 6.42
CA PHE A 186 2.60 5.11 6.89
C PHE A 186 2.99 6.47 7.46
N VAL A 187 4.03 6.52 8.28
CA VAL A 187 4.56 7.78 8.85
C VAL A 187 5.01 8.73 7.75
N ASN A 188 5.74 8.24 6.73
CA ASN A 188 6.28 9.11 5.70
C ASN A 188 5.25 9.56 4.65
N GLN A 189 4.32 8.68 4.30
CA GLN A 189 3.41 8.94 3.18
C GLN A 189 2.04 9.46 3.64
N ILE A 190 1.54 9.03 4.79
CA ILE A 190 0.20 9.38 5.23
C ILE A 190 0.21 10.40 6.36
N LEU A 191 1.01 10.19 7.42
CA LEU A 191 1.03 11.04 8.60
C LEU A 191 1.84 12.33 8.44
N PHE A 192 2.68 12.40 7.41
CA PHE A 192 3.59 13.52 7.18
C PHE A 192 3.38 14.12 5.80
N PHE A 193 3.09 15.42 5.77
CA PHE A 193 3.11 16.23 4.57
C PHE A 193 4.21 17.27 4.67
N GLY A 194 5.33 16.98 4.01
CA GLY A 194 6.53 17.80 4.05
C GLY A 194 6.56 18.91 3.02
N GLU A 195 7.62 19.70 3.08
CA GLU A 195 7.87 20.82 2.19
C GLU A 195 8.00 20.41 0.71
N SER A 196 8.42 19.17 0.44
CA SER A 196 8.47 18.60 -0.93
C SER A 196 7.10 18.36 -1.55
N ARG A 197 6.04 18.36 -0.76
CA ARG A 197 4.63 18.25 -1.17
C ARG A 197 4.35 17.07 -2.10
N GLU A 198 4.88 15.91 -1.73
CA GLU A 198 4.62 14.66 -2.47
C GLU A 198 3.11 14.35 -2.45
N ASN A 199 2.51 14.24 -3.63
CA ASN A 199 1.09 13.92 -3.79
C ASN A 199 0.89 12.40 -3.73
N VAL A 200 0.29 11.92 -2.66
CA VAL A 200 0.02 10.49 -2.44
C VAL A 200 -1.09 9.99 -3.35
N LEU A 201 -2.12 10.80 -3.56
CA LEU A 201 -3.28 10.45 -4.36
C LEU A 201 -2.93 10.19 -5.84
N TRP A 202 -1.87 10.79 -6.38
CA TRP A 202 -1.41 10.55 -7.76
C TRP A 202 -0.15 9.70 -7.83
N SER A 203 0.36 9.21 -6.70
CA SER A 203 1.52 8.32 -6.66
C SER A 203 1.10 6.87 -6.76
N ARG A 204 1.30 6.26 -7.95
CA ARG A 204 0.97 4.86 -8.19
C ARG A 204 1.59 3.90 -7.17
N SER A 205 2.88 4.03 -6.93
CA SER A 205 3.60 3.14 -6.01
C SER A 205 3.10 3.25 -4.56
N VAL A 206 2.75 4.46 -4.13
CA VAL A 206 2.20 4.70 -2.80
C VAL A 206 0.79 4.12 -2.68
N GLN A 207 -0.06 4.34 -3.68
CA GLN A 207 -1.40 3.79 -3.69
C GLN A 207 -1.42 2.26 -3.76
N GLU A 208 -0.59 1.65 -4.62
CA GLU A 208 -0.47 0.19 -4.71
C GLU A 208 -0.09 -0.41 -3.35
N ARG A 209 0.85 0.21 -2.64
CA ARG A 209 1.25 -0.24 -1.31
C ARG A 209 0.15 0.00 -0.28
N LEU A 210 -0.51 1.16 -0.31
CA LEU A 210 -1.64 1.47 0.57
C LEU A 210 -2.76 0.45 0.42
N LEU A 211 -3.14 0.17 -0.82
CA LEU A 211 -4.18 -0.80 -1.16
C LEU A 211 -3.81 -2.22 -0.74
N SER A 212 -2.55 -2.63 -0.97
CA SER A 212 -2.11 -4.00 -0.68
C SER A 212 -1.85 -4.27 0.79
N SER A 213 -1.26 -3.31 1.52
CA SER A 213 -0.81 -3.53 2.90
C SER A 213 -1.81 -3.10 3.95
N PHE A 214 -2.64 -2.08 3.66
CA PHE A 214 -3.47 -1.45 4.68
C PHE A 214 -4.97 -1.59 4.44
N LEU A 215 -5.42 -1.51 3.19
CA LEU A 215 -6.84 -1.61 2.86
C LEU A 215 -7.31 -3.04 2.70
N ASN A 216 -6.40 -3.99 2.66
CA ASN A 216 -6.71 -5.40 2.59
C ASN A 216 -6.51 -6.10 3.94
N ASP A 217 -7.16 -7.23 4.08
CA ASP A 217 -6.91 -8.16 5.17
C ASP A 217 -5.42 -8.56 5.16
N SER A 218 -4.71 -8.23 6.25
CA SER A 218 -3.27 -8.52 6.39
C SER A 218 -2.98 -10.01 6.24
N SER A 219 -3.94 -10.88 6.62
CA SER A 219 -3.83 -12.33 6.47
C SER A 219 -3.87 -12.74 5.00
N LEU A 220 -4.70 -12.11 4.18
CA LEU A 220 -4.78 -12.35 2.75
C LEU A 220 -3.51 -11.86 2.04
N GLU A 221 -3.02 -10.68 2.40
CA GLU A 221 -1.79 -10.15 1.81
C GLU A 221 -0.55 -10.99 2.20
N ARG A 222 -0.48 -11.48 3.45
CA ARG A 222 0.55 -12.43 3.88
C ARG A 222 0.51 -13.71 3.03
N LYS A 223 -0.67 -14.31 2.88
CA LYS A 223 -0.86 -15.49 2.03
C LYS A 223 -0.49 -15.22 0.58
N ARG A 224 -0.86 -14.06 0.02
CA ARG A 224 -0.45 -13.66 -1.33
C ARG A 224 1.07 -13.59 -1.46
N LYS A 225 1.75 -12.95 -0.50
CA LYS A 225 3.21 -12.88 -0.46
C LYS A 225 3.83 -14.29 -0.36
N GLU A 226 3.33 -15.13 0.53
CA GLU A 226 3.80 -16.52 0.70
C GLU A 226 3.68 -17.32 -0.60
N TYR A 227 2.51 -17.31 -1.24
CA TYR A 227 2.31 -18.01 -2.53
C TYR A 227 3.20 -17.44 -3.64
N THR A 228 3.37 -16.13 -3.69
CA THR A 228 4.25 -15.50 -4.69
C THR A 228 5.72 -15.88 -4.46
N LEU A 229 6.16 -16.00 -3.21
CA LEU A 229 7.50 -16.41 -2.84
C LEU A 229 7.74 -17.88 -3.19
N GLU A 230 6.79 -18.73 -2.80
CA GLU A 230 6.86 -20.16 -3.08
C GLU A 230 6.86 -20.43 -4.58
N ALA A 231 6.04 -19.76 -5.37
CA ALA A 231 6.07 -19.86 -6.83
C ALA A 231 7.45 -19.53 -7.40
N LYS A 232 8.09 -18.45 -6.94
CA LYS A 232 9.45 -18.07 -7.37
C LYS A 232 10.51 -19.11 -6.95
N TYR A 233 10.36 -19.70 -5.77
CA TYR A 233 11.24 -20.75 -5.29
C TYR A 233 11.14 -22.01 -6.16
N GLN A 234 9.93 -22.44 -6.48
CA GLN A 234 9.68 -23.58 -7.35
C GLN A 234 10.18 -23.34 -8.79
N ASP A 235 10.03 -22.12 -9.32
CA ASP A 235 10.63 -21.73 -10.61
C ASP A 235 12.17 -21.83 -10.58
N SER A 236 12.80 -21.51 -9.47
CA SER A 236 14.24 -21.65 -9.30
C SER A 236 14.66 -23.12 -9.34
N ILE A 237 13.94 -23.99 -8.58
CA ILE A 237 14.18 -25.44 -8.61
C ILE A 237 14.04 -25.98 -10.03
N SER A 238 12.95 -25.64 -10.73
CA SER A 238 12.71 -26.07 -12.11
C SER A 238 13.87 -25.69 -13.04
N ARG A 239 14.41 -24.48 -12.92
CA ARG A 239 15.55 -24.01 -13.71
C ARG A 239 16.84 -24.78 -13.39
N HIS A 240 17.13 -25.05 -12.11
CA HIS A 240 18.30 -25.83 -11.71
C HIS A 240 18.20 -27.25 -12.25
N LYS A 241 17.04 -27.90 -12.11
CA LYS A 241 16.83 -29.26 -12.68
C LYS A 241 16.99 -29.29 -14.19
N GLN A 242 16.52 -28.25 -14.89
CA GLN A 242 16.73 -28.13 -16.34
C GLN A 242 18.21 -28.03 -16.73
N GLU A 243 19.03 -27.29 -15.96
CA GLU A 243 20.49 -27.24 -16.23
C GLU A 243 21.18 -28.53 -15.92
N GLU A 244 20.79 -29.29 -14.87
CA GLU A 244 21.28 -30.64 -14.58
C GLU A 244 20.94 -31.58 -15.74
N ILE A 245 19.69 -31.57 -16.25
CA ILE A 245 19.28 -32.40 -17.40
C ILE A 245 20.13 -32.05 -18.63
N LYS A 246 20.35 -30.77 -18.93
CA LYS A 246 21.20 -30.37 -20.04
C LYS A 246 22.65 -30.86 -19.91
N ALA A 247 23.20 -30.82 -18.69
CA ALA A 247 24.56 -31.28 -18.43
C ALA A 247 24.68 -32.81 -18.68
N ILE A 248 23.77 -33.59 -18.12
CA ILE A 248 23.75 -35.05 -18.34
C ILE A 248 23.53 -35.41 -19.81
N THR A 249 22.61 -34.66 -20.49
CA THR A 249 22.33 -34.89 -21.93
C THR A 249 23.57 -34.60 -22.80
N ARG A 250 24.40 -33.59 -22.43
CA ARG A 250 25.67 -33.32 -23.14
C ARG A 250 26.66 -34.49 -22.98
N VAL A 251 26.77 -35.06 -21.75
CA VAL A 251 27.62 -36.21 -21.49
C VAL A 251 27.13 -37.43 -22.26
N LEU A 252 25.81 -37.70 -22.28
CA LEU A 252 25.22 -38.80 -23.05
C LEU A 252 25.47 -38.62 -24.57
N LYS A 253 25.44 -37.39 -25.09
CA LYS A 253 25.78 -37.10 -26.50
C LYS A 253 27.24 -37.49 -26.80
N GLN A 254 28.18 -37.12 -25.93
CA GLN A 254 29.60 -37.46 -26.11
C GLN A 254 29.85 -38.96 -26.05
N ILE A 255 29.13 -39.71 -25.19
CA ILE A 255 29.21 -41.17 -25.09
C ILE A 255 28.60 -41.82 -26.35
N ASN A 256 27.50 -41.24 -26.88
CA ASN A 256 26.79 -41.77 -28.05
C ASN A 256 27.53 -41.58 -29.38
N GLU A 257 28.46 -40.64 -29.49
CA GLU A 257 29.28 -40.47 -30.69
C GLU A 257 30.26 -41.61 -30.92
N ASN A 258 30.37 -42.60 -29.97
CA ASN A 258 31.40 -43.62 -29.94
C ASN A 258 30.94 -45.11 -30.00
N LYS A 259 29.64 -45.47 -30.13
CA LYS A 259 29.20 -46.92 -30.11
C LYS A 259 27.88 -47.25 -30.82
N ASP A 260 27.84 -48.49 -31.42
CA ASP A 260 26.72 -49.16 -32.12
C ASP A 260 26.23 -50.46 -31.42
N VAL A 261 24.88 -50.74 -31.28
CA VAL A 261 24.30 -52.05 -30.80
C VAL A 261 22.87 -52.32 -31.32
N LYS A 262 22.52 -53.60 -31.60
CA LYS A 262 21.21 -54.10 -32.08
C LYS A 262 20.34 -54.74 -31.01
N TYR A 263 19.03 -54.43 -31.02
CA TYR A 263 17.96 -55.12 -30.29
C TYR A 263 16.64 -55.00 -31.07
N ASP A 264 15.57 -55.69 -30.66
CA ASP A 264 14.30 -55.85 -31.36
C ASP A 264 13.65 -54.54 -31.80
N GLN A 265 14.15 -53.97 -32.88
CA GLN A 265 13.82 -52.63 -33.39
C GLN A 265 12.34 -52.49 -33.77
N LEU A 266 11.69 -53.60 -34.14
CA LEU A 266 10.33 -53.55 -34.67
C LEU A 266 9.28 -53.24 -33.61
N THR A 267 9.47 -53.69 -32.38
CA THR A 267 8.55 -53.47 -31.27
C THR A 267 8.67 -52.03 -30.75
N VAL A 268 9.90 -51.56 -30.59
CA VAL A 268 10.17 -50.17 -30.14
C VAL A 268 9.75 -49.13 -31.18
N MET A 269 9.92 -49.43 -32.46
CA MET A 269 9.43 -48.58 -33.56
C MET A 269 7.91 -48.43 -33.51
N LYS A 270 7.14 -49.49 -33.31
CA LYS A 270 5.68 -49.45 -33.18
C LYS A 270 5.24 -48.62 -31.93
N GLU A 271 5.94 -48.71 -30.83
CA GLU A 271 5.66 -47.91 -29.64
C GLU A 271 5.96 -46.44 -29.87
N ILE A 272 7.04 -46.13 -30.59
CA ILE A 272 7.36 -44.75 -30.99
C ILE A 272 6.28 -44.19 -31.90
N GLU A 273 5.85 -44.92 -32.95
CA GLU A 273 4.77 -44.49 -33.82
C GLU A 273 3.46 -44.21 -33.03
N HIS A 274 3.16 -45.08 -32.04
CA HIS A 274 2.00 -44.89 -31.18
C HIS A 274 2.10 -43.59 -30.36
N TYR A 275 3.25 -43.35 -29.70
CA TYR A 275 3.46 -42.15 -28.90
C TYR A 275 3.54 -40.88 -29.76
N GLU A 276 4.07 -40.95 -30.98
CA GLU A 276 4.06 -39.83 -31.93
C GLU A 276 2.65 -39.50 -32.43
N ALA A 277 1.82 -40.47 -32.73
CA ALA A 277 0.44 -40.31 -33.07
C ALA A 277 -0.36 -39.68 -31.90
N LEU A 278 -0.16 -40.20 -30.70
CA LEU A 278 -0.79 -39.66 -29.49
C LEU A 278 -0.33 -38.22 -29.20
N LYS A 279 0.94 -37.91 -29.45
CA LYS A 279 1.47 -36.54 -29.32
C LYS A 279 0.75 -35.58 -30.21
N VAL A 280 0.58 -35.90 -31.49
CA VAL A 280 -0.14 -35.07 -32.46
C VAL A 280 -1.62 -34.88 -32.08
N GLN A 281 -2.24 -35.92 -31.55
CA GLN A 281 -3.62 -35.83 -31.06
C GLN A 281 -3.72 -34.90 -29.88
N LEU A 282 -2.86 -35.05 -28.88
CA LEU A 282 -2.85 -34.20 -27.68
C LEU A 282 -2.49 -32.75 -28.01
N GLU A 283 -1.62 -32.46 -28.99
CA GLU A 283 -1.33 -31.12 -29.48
C GLU A 283 -2.57 -30.49 -30.12
N ASN A 284 -3.31 -31.21 -30.94
CA ASN A 284 -4.55 -30.75 -31.51
C ASN A 284 -5.64 -30.46 -30.48
N ASP A 285 -5.80 -31.38 -29.50
CA ASP A 285 -6.76 -31.21 -28.41
C ASP A 285 -6.42 -30.00 -27.56
N ARG A 286 -5.13 -29.81 -27.26
CA ARG A 286 -4.60 -28.64 -26.55
C ARG A 286 -4.91 -27.34 -27.28
N ASP A 287 -4.58 -27.27 -28.57
CA ASP A 287 -4.82 -26.09 -29.40
C ASP A 287 -6.31 -25.75 -29.48
N ASN A 288 -7.17 -26.76 -29.60
CA ASN A 288 -8.62 -26.59 -29.64
C ASN A 288 -9.14 -26.06 -28.26
N CYS A 289 -8.64 -26.63 -27.16
CA CYS A 289 -9.01 -26.18 -25.82
C CYS A 289 -8.52 -24.75 -25.55
N GLN A 290 -7.27 -24.42 -25.92
CA GLN A 290 -6.72 -23.06 -25.80
C GLN A 290 -7.53 -22.04 -26.61
N LYS A 291 -7.95 -22.36 -27.82
CA LYS A 291 -8.82 -21.49 -28.64
C LYS A 291 -10.15 -21.24 -27.95
N LYS A 292 -10.76 -22.26 -27.32
CA LYS A 292 -12.01 -22.10 -26.57
C LYS A 292 -11.81 -21.18 -25.35
N VAL A 293 -10.76 -21.39 -24.60
CA VAL A 293 -10.39 -20.55 -23.45
C VAL A 293 -10.19 -19.10 -23.89
N TYR A 294 -9.41 -18.88 -24.94
CA TYR A 294 -9.17 -17.55 -25.49
C TYR A 294 -10.46 -16.83 -25.95
N THR A 295 -11.36 -17.56 -26.63
CA THR A 295 -12.64 -17.00 -27.06
C THR A 295 -13.55 -16.62 -25.89
N LEU A 296 -13.51 -17.41 -24.81
CA LEU A 296 -14.26 -17.12 -23.59
C LEU A 296 -13.69 -15.91 -22.85
N TYR A 297 -12.39 -15.77 -22.73
CA TYR A 297 -11.75 -14.59 -22.15
C TYR A 297 -12.09 -13.31 -22.93
N ASN A 298 -12.10 -13.38 -24.27
CA ASN A 298 -12.53 -12.24 -25.09
C ASN A 298 -14.00 -11.86 -24.84
N LYS A 299 -14.88 -12.87 -24.67
CA LYS A 299 -16.29 -12.63 -24.33
C LYS A 299 -16.44 -12.03 -22.92
N ASP A 300 -15.69 -12.53 -21.94
CA ASP A 300 -15.67 -11.99 -20.57
C ASP A 300 -15.21 -10.52 -20.56
N SER A 301 -14.12 -10.22 -21.28
CA SER A 301 -13.63 -8.84 -21.44
C SER A 301 -14.66 -7.91 -22.09
N GLN A 302 -15.40 -8.39 -23.11
CA GLN A 302 -16.46 -7.61 -23.75
C GLN A 302 -17.65 -7.38 -22.81
N LEU A 303 -18.03 -8.40 -22.03
CA LEU A 303 -19.09 -8.27 -21.03
C LEU A 303 -18.69 -7.33 -19.89
N THR A 304 -17.46 -7.43 -19.42
CA THR A 304 -16.93 -6.52 -18.40
C THR A 304 -16.96 -5.06 -18.86
N LYS A 305 -16.61 -4.79 -20.13
CA LYS A 305 -16.75 -3.43 -20.71
C LYS A 305 -18.20 -2.97 -20.70
N LYS A 306 -19.14 -3.83 -21.13
CA LYS A 306 -20.57 -3.50 -21.14
C LYS A 306 -21.14 -3.27 -19.74
N ILE A 307 -20.72 -4.08 -18.75
CA ILE A 307 -21.10 -3.90 -17.36
C ILE A 307 -20.61 -2.53 -16.86
N ASN A 308 -19.33 -2.21 -17.07
CA ASN A 308 -18.76 -0.92 -16.67
C ASN A 308 -19.46 0.28 -17.35
N GLU A 309 -19.83 0.15 -18.62
CA GLU A 309 -20.60 1.18 -19.36
C GLU A 309 -22.00 1.36 -18.74
N LYS A 310 -22.68 0.25 -18.44
CA LYS A 310 -24.00 0.29 -17.80
C LYS A 310 -23.97 0.77 -16.36
N GLU A 311 -22.94 0.45 -15.60
CA GLU A 311 -22.71 1.02 -14.27
C GLU A 311 -22.52 2.55 -14.33
N LYS A 312 -21.74 3.04 -15.30
CA LYS A 312 -21.58 4.48 -15.53
C LYS A 312 -22.91 5.15 -15.96
N GLU A 313 -23.70 4.47 -16.77
CA GLU A 313 -25.03 4.93 -17.17
C GLU A 313 -25.95 5.01 -15.96
N LYS A 314 -25.98 3.97 -15.10
CA LYS A 314 -26.72 3.96 -13.83
C LYS A 314 -26.30 5.09 -12.92
N GLN A 315 -24.98 5.30 -12.73
CA GLN A 315 -24.46 6.39 -11.91
C GLN A 315 -24.88 7.78 -12.43
N LYS A 316 -24.92 7.96 -13.77
CA LYS A 316 -25.41 9.21 -14.39
C LYS A 316 -26.90 9.41 -14.12
N LEU A 317 -27.70 8.37 -14.33
CA LEU A 317 -29.15 8.40 -14.09
C LEU A 317 -29.46 8.65 -12.61
N ASP A 318 -28.73 8.01 -11.69
CA ASP A 318 -28.83 8.27 -10.25
C ASP A 318 -28.45 9.72 -9.90
N ALA A 319 -27.42 10.25 -10.53
CA ALA A 319 -27.01 11.65 -10.33
C ALA A 319 -28.02 12.64 -10.92
N GLU A 320 -28.62 12.32 -12.07
CA GLU A 320 -29.68 13.11 -12.71
C GLU A 320 -30.99 13.05 -11.90
N LEU A 321 -31.34 11.88 -11.39
CA LEU A 321 -32.45 11.71 -10.43
C LEU A 321 -32.25 12.61 -9.22
N LYS A 322 -31.06 12.56 -8.62
CA LYS A 322 -30.71 13.44 -7.50
C LYS A 322 -30.78 14.91 -7.89
N ARG A 323 -30.25 15.32 -9.05
CA ARG A 323 -30.31 16.71 -9.54
C ARG A 323 -31.72 17.20 -9.82
N ASN A 324 -32.57 16.40 -10.40
CA ASN A 324 -33.97 16.74 -10.70
C ASN A 324 -34.83 16.75 -9.43
N PHE A 325 -34.42 16.04 -8.42
CA PHE A 325 -35.06 15.97 -7.11
C PHE A 325 -34.73 17.21 -6.25
N TRP A 326 -33.46 17.69 -6.31
CA TRP A 326 -32.90 18.73 -5.45
C TRP A 326 -33.35 20.16 -5.74
N PRO A 327 -33.67 20.61 -6.98
CA PRO A 327 -34.04 22.00 -7.23
C PRO A 327 -35.30 22.47 -6.51
N ASN A 328 -36.18 21.53 -6.14
CA ASN A 328 -37.40 21.82 -5.39
C ASN A 328 -37.23 21.67 -3.87
N LEU A 329 -36.04 21.31 -3.41
CA LEU A 329 -35.71 21.15 -2.01
C LEU A 329 -34.75 22.27 -1.55
N ASN A 330 -34.70 22.46 -0.24
CA ASN A 330 -33.74 23.41 0.36
C ASN A 330 -32.32 23.07 -0.12
N PRO A 331 -31.49 24.03 -0.58
CA PRO A 331 -30.11 23.79 -1.01
C PRO A 331 -29.24 23.05 0.02
N LYS A 332 -29.62 23.07 1.30
CA LYS A 332 -28.95 22.36 2.38
C LYS A 332 -29.58 20.98 2.70
N TYR A 333 -30.58 20.53 1.94
CA TYR A 333 -31.29 19.28 2.23
C TYR A 333 -30.33 18.07 2.27
N GLU A 334 -29.37 17.98 1.34
CA GLU A 334 -28.38 16.92 1.31
C GLU A 334 -27.50 16.91 2.56
N ILE A 335 -27.06 18.09 3.02
CA ILE A 335 -26.27 18.23 4.24
C ILE A 335 -27.10 17.77 5.45
N TYR A 336 -28.34 18.15 5.52
CA TYR A 336 -29.25 17.77 6.59
C TYR A 336 -29.57 16.28 6.56
N TRP A 337 -29.74 15.71 5.38
CA TRP A 337 -29.98 14.27 5.21
C TRP A 337 -28.76 13.44 5.62
N ARG A 338 -27.55 13.86 5.25
CA ARG A 338 -26.31 13.21 5.67
C ARG A 338 -26.09 13.29 7.19
N GLN A 339 -26.40 14.41 7.82
CA GLN A 339 -26.33 14.56 9.27
C GLN A 339 -27.32 13.63 9.97
N TYR A 340 -28.53 13.56 9.45
CA TYR A 340 -29.57 12.68 9.97
C TYR A 340 -29.21 11.19 9.81
N LYS A 341 -28.84 10.79 8.61
CA LYS A 341 -28.56 9.37 8.27
C LYS A 341 -27.19 8.88 8.71
N GLY A 342 -26.17 9.71 8.59
CA GLY A 342 -24.79 9.32 8.90
C GLY A 342 -24.40 9.47 10.36
N ASN A 343 -24.94 10.50 11.03
CA ASN A 343 -24.56 10.83 12.41
C ASN A 343 -25.71 10.62 13.41
N HIS A 344 -26.90 10.28 12.94
CA HIS A 344 -28.12 10.18 13.75
C HIS A 344 -28.40 11.46 14.59
N ILE A 345 -28.04 12.62 14.05
CA ILE A 345 -28.19 13.93 14.70
C ILE A 345 -29.26 14.72 13.97
N CYS A 346 -30.17 15.31 14.73
CA CYS A 346 -31.18 16.22 14.18
C CYS A 346 -30.52 17.45 13.58
N PRO A 347 -30.67 17.74 12.27
CA PRO A 347 -30.02 18.88 11.62
C PRO A 347 -30.57 20.24 12.07
N MET A 348 -31.69 20.27 12.79
CA MET A 348 -32.31 21.49 13.27
C MET A 348 -31.95 21.84 14.71
N CYS A 349 -31.80 20.84 15.60
CA CYS A 349 -31.57 21.08 17.03
C CYS A 349 -30.37 20.34 17.60
N ASN A 350 -29.61 19.59 16.77
CA ASN A 350 -28.44 18.80 17.13
C ASN A 350 -28.70 17.73 18.24
N SER A 351 -29.95 17.35 18.49
CA SER A 351 -30.23 16.26 19.41
C SER A 351 -29.92 14.91 18.78
N ASP A 352 -29.47 13.96 19.61
CA ASP A 352 -29.24 12.58 19.22
C ASP A 352 -30.56 11.86 18.89
N LEU A 353 -30.59 11.20 17.74
CA LEU A 353 -31.73 10.45 17.22
C LEU A 353 -31.45 8.94 17.13
N SER A 354 -30.36 8.45 17.72
CA SER A 354 -29.93 7.04 17.65
C SER A 354 -31.00 6.06 18.14
N ASP A 355 -31.84 6.49 19.06
CA ASP A 355 -32.93 5.67 19.62
C ASP A 355 -34.22 5.67 18.77
N ARG A 356 -34.24 6.42 17.68
CA ARG A 356 -35.43 6.54 16.82
C ARG A 356 -35.19 5.82 15.49
N VAL A 357 -35.40 4.52 15.43
CA VAL A 357 -35.40 3.75 14.18
C VAL A 357 -36.67 4.00 13.43
N TYR A 358 -36.64 4.80 12.38
CA TYR A 358 -37.75 4.93 11.43
C TYR A 358 -37.44 4.05 10.20
N GLU A 359 -38.44 3.26 9.76
CA GLU A 359 -38.42 2.58 8.47
C GLU A 359 -38.37 3.65 7.37
N GLU A 360 -37.26 3.76 6.68
CA GLU A 360 -37.09 4.73 5.60
C GLU A 360 -37.86 4.29 4.35
N LYS A 361 -38.77 5.11 3.90
CA LYS A 361 -39.34 5.03 2.56
C LYS A 361 -38.59 6.04 1.66
N ASN A 362 -38.05 5.56 0.54
CA ASN A 362 -37.24 6.35 -0.38
C ASN A 362 -38.00 7.49 -1.08
N ASP A 363 -39.30 7.55 -0.95
CA ASP A 363 -40.21 8.52 -1.55
C ASP A 363 -40.80 9.53 -0.58
N GLU A 364 -40.33 9.54 0.67
CA GLU A 364 -40.80 10.47 1.72
C GLU A 364 -39.67 11.36 2.24
N CYS A 365 -40.05 12.60 2.58
CA CYS A 365 -39.10 13.52 3.23
C CYS A 365 -38.73 13.00 4.61
N PHE A 366 -37.44 12.83 4.89
CA PHE A 366 -36.94 12.33 6.17
C PHE A 366 -37.34 13.19 7.37
N PHE A 367 -37.76 14.43 7.14
CA PHE A 367 -38.10 15.39 8.20
C PHE A 367 -39.60 15.48 8.50
N CYS A 368 -40.43 15.58 7.46
CA CYS A 368 -41.86 15.80 7.61
C CYS A 368 -42.70 14.63 7.09
N HIS A 369 -42.10 13.57 6.58
CA HIS A 369 -42.73 12.37 6.01
C HIS A 369 -43.74 12.65 4.86
N SER A 370 -43.69 13.87 4.28
CA SER A 370 -44.48 14.19 3.10
C SER A 370 -43.94 13.44 1.90
N LYS A 371 -44.82 12.90 1.04
CA LYS A 371 -44.39 12.26 -0.21
C LYS A 371 -43.67 13.27 -1.10
N ILE A 372 -42.49 12.89 -1.55
CA ILE A 372 -41.68 13.67 -2.48
C ILE A 372 -42.11 13.20 -3.89
N ILE A 373 -42.65 14.12 -4.68
CA ILE A 373 -43.15 13.80 -6.03
C ILE A 373 -41.94 13.61 -6.95
N CYS A 374 -41.62 12.35 -7.25
CA CYS A 374 -40.65 11.98 -8.27
C CYS A 374 -41.33 11.83 -9.64
N ASN A 375 -40.61 12.15 -10.70
CA ASN A 375 -41.05 11.85 -12.05
C ASN A 375 -40.99 10.30 -12.26
N PRO A 376 -42.11 9.58 -12.42
CA PRO A 376 -42.11 8.11 -12.48
C PRO A 376 -41.25 7.52 -13.62
N SER A 377 -41.09 8.27 -14.70
CA SER A 377 -40.29 7.84 -15.87
C SER A 377 -38.81 7.61 -15.55
N GLN A 378 -38.24 8.45 -14.70
CA GLN A 378 -36.80 8.37 -14.38
C GLN A 378 -36.46 7.22 -13.38
N LEU A 379 -37.39 6.86 -12.52
CA LEU A 379 -37.27 5.67 -11.67
C LEU A 379 -37.29 4.38 -12.51
N ASN A 380 -38.18 4.31 -13.49
CA ASN A 380 -38.25 3.17 -14.40
C ASN A 380 -36.95 3.00 -15.23
N ASP A 381 -36.27 4.10 -15.59
CA ASP A 381 -35.00 4.04 -16.32
C ASP A 381 -33.88 3.45 -15.48
N VAL A 382 -33.80 3.79 -14.19
CA VAL A 382 -32.79 3.21 -13.27
C VAL A 382 -33.08 1.73 -12.98
N GLU A 383 -34.35 1.36 -12.81
CA GLU A 383 -34.74 -0.04 -12.62
C GLU A 383 -34.47 -0.88 -13.88
N ALA A 384 -34.70 -0.33 -15.08
CA ALA A 384 -34.38 -0.99 -16.35
C ALA A 384 -32.88 -1.24 -16.50
N VAL A 385 -32.04 -0.23 -16.26
CA VAL A 385 -30.59 -0.36 -16.31
C VAL A 385 -30.07 -1.34 -15.23
N THR A 386 -30.69 -1.35 -14.05
CA THR A 386 -30.33 -2.30 -12.98
C THR A 386 -30.66 -3.74 -13.38
N SER A 387 -31.82 -3.97 -14.03
CA SER A 387 -32.22 -5.28 -14.55
C SER A 387 -31.26 -5.77 -15.63
N GLU A 388 -30.85 -4.88 -16.54
CA GLU A 388 -29.85 -5.20 -17.57
C GLU A 388 -28.49 -5.55 -16.97
N LEU A 389 -28.06 -4.83 -15.92
CA LEU A 389 -26.82 -5.12 -15.21
C LEU A 389 -26.83 -6.52 -14.61
N ASN A 390 -27.89 -6.87 -13.87
CA ASN A 390 -28.04 -8.19 -13.27
C ASN A 390 -27.97 -9.31 -14.34
N LEU A 391 -28.60 -9.10 -15.49
CA LEU A 391 -28.57 -10.07 -16.59
C LEU A 391 -27.16 -10.21 -17.21
N LEU A 392 -26.41 -9.12 -17.30
CA LEU A 392 -25.03 -9.16 -17.80
C LEU A 392 -24.08 -9.85 -16.81
N GLU A 393 -24.28 -9.64 -15.52
CA GLU A 393 -23.52 -10.30 -14.45
C GLU A 393 -23.79 -11.82 -14.40
N GLU A 394 -25.04 -12.24 -14.55
CA GLU A 394 -25.38 -13.67 -14.66
C GLU A 394 -24.71 -14.33 -15.88
N LYS A 395 -24.72 -13.65 -17.03
CA LYS A 395 -24.02 -14.13 -18.23
C LYS A 395 -22.53 -14.22 -18.01
N ARG A 396 -21.93 -13.25 -17.31
CA ARG A 396 -20.53 -13.25 -16.97
C ARG A 396 -20.18 -14.40 -16.04
N MET A 397 -20.93 -14.63 -14.98
CA MET A 397 -20.74 -15.78 -14.08
C MET A 397 -20.79 -17.12 -14.82
N THR A 398 -21.66 -17.25 -15.84
CA THR A 398 -21.75 -18.46 -16.64
C THR A 398 -20.49 -18.64 -17.49
N ILE A 399 -19.93 -17.56 -18.07
CA ILE A 399 -18.67 -17.60 -18.81
C ILE A 399 -17.49 -17.95 -17.91
N GLU A 400 -17.42 -17.36 -16.72
CA GLU A 400 -16.36 -17.67 -15.73
C GLU A 400 -16.37 -19.15 -15.32
N LYS A 401 -17.55 -19.74 -15.12
CA LYS A 401 -17.67 -21.19 -14.88
C LYS A 401 -17.14 -22.03 -16.05
N ASN A 402 -17.45 -21.62 -17.28
CA ASN A 402 -16.97 -22.32 -18.48
C ASN A 402 -15.45 -22.16 -18.66
N ILE A 403 -14.89 -21.00 -18.36
CA ILE A 403 -13.43 -20.78 -18.38
C ILE A 403 -12.78 -21.74 -17.40
N LEU A 404 -13.25 -21.83 -16.17
CA LEU A 404 -12.69 -22.73 -15.17
C LEU A 404 -12.76 -24.20 -15.59
N LEU A 405 -13.83 -24.61 -16.26
CA LEU A 405 -14.02 -25.96 -16.75
C LEU A 405 -12.99 -26.29 -17.85
N TYR A 406 -12.84 -25.40 -18.85
CA TYR A 406 -11.87 -25.61 -19.93
C TYR A 406 -10.40 -25.45 -19.48
N GLU A 407 -10.12 -24.59 -18.48
CA GLU A 407 -8.80 -24.52 -17.87
C GLU A 407 -8.41 -25.83 -17.16
N ASN A 408 -9.36 -26.48 -16.51
CA ASN A 408 -9.13 -27.79 -15.89
C ASN A 408 -8.94 -28.88 -16.94
N GLU A 409 -9.72 -28.86 -18.03
CA GLU A 409 -9.56 -29.76 -19.17
C GLU A 409 -8.17 -29.56 -19.83
N LEU A 410 -7.73 -28.31 -19.99
CA LEU A 410 -6.41 -27.98 -20.53
C LEU A 410 -5.28 -28.52 -19.65
N LYS A 411 -5.42 -28.43 -18.32
CA LYS A 411 -4.43 -29.01 -17.35
C LYS A 411 -4.34 -30.52 -17.49
N ASP A 412 -5.48 -31.20 -17.69
CA ASP A 412 -5.49 -32.64 -17.88
C ASP A 412 -4.82 -33.07 -19.20
N ILE A 413 -5.11 -32.34 -20.28
CA ILE A 413 -4.45 -32.53 -21.59
C ILE A 413 -2.94 -32.28 -21.46
N ASP A 414 -2.53 -31.18 -20.81
CA ASP A 414 -1.11 -30.88 -20.59
C ASP A 414 -0.39 -31.95 -19.76
N SER A 415 -1.06 -32.51 -18.76
CA SER A 415 -0.52 -33.62 -17.97
C SER A 415 -0.31 -34.85 -18.83
N LYS A 416 -1.29 -35.25 -19.65
CA LYS A 416 -1.21 -36.38 -20.60
C LYS A 416 -0.13 -36.14 -21.64
N TYR A 417 -0.06 -34.92 -22.19
CA TYR A 417 0.98 -34.56 -23.16
C TYR A 417 2.39 -34.66 -22.59
N ARG A 418 2.61 -34.18 -21.34
CA ARG A 418 3.89 -34.28 -20.67
C ARG A 418 4.30 -35.73 -20.45
N LYS A 419 3.37 -36.58 -19.97
CA LYS A 419 3.62 -38.01 -19.80
C LYS A 419 3.98 -38.67 -21.11
N ASN A 420 3.19 -38.43 -22.15
CA ASN A 420 3.45 -38.99 -23.50
C ASN A 420 4.82 -38.56 -24.05
N LYS A 421 5.23 -37.33 -23.80
CA LYS A 421 6.54 -36.79 -24.22
C LYS A 421 7.70 -37.52 -23.51
N VAL A 422 7.53 -37.85 -22.24
CA VAL A 422 8.52 -38.63 -21.47
C VAL A 422 8.58 -40.05 -22.00
N ASP A 423 7.44 -40.69 -22.22
CA ASP A 423 7.35 -42.05 -22.74
C ASP A 423 7.94 -42.14 -24.16
N LEU A 424 7.61 -41.18 -25.04
CA LEU A 424 8.21 -41.08 -26.38
C LEU A 424 9.74 -40.91 -26.33
N PHE A 425 10.24 -40.04 -25.46
CA PHE A 425 11.67 -39.83 -25.28
C PHE A 425 12.38 -41.13 -24.78
N ASN A 426 11.73 -41.83 -23.86
CA ASN A 426 12.25 -43.12 -23.35
C ASN A 426 12.35 -44.15 -24.45
N GLU A 427 11.30 -44.33 -25.27
CA GLU A 427 11.31 -45.29 -26.38
C GLU A 427 12.29 -44.88 -27.49
N GLN A 428 12.36 -43.57 -27.83
CA GLN A 428 13.37 -43.09 -28.78
C GLN A 428 14.81 -43.27 -28.25
N SER A 429 15.00 -43.17 -26.93
CA SER A 429 16.30 -43.43 -26.30
C SER A 429 16.64 -44.89 -26.31
N LYS A 430 15.65 -45.79 -26.06
CA LYS A 430 15.80 -47.25 -26.23
C LYS A 430 16.14 -47.58 -27.69
N LEU A 431 15.44 -47.03 -28.66
CA LEU A 431 15.73 -47.27 -30.08
C LEU A 431 17.17 -46.90 -30.44
N ARG A 432 17.60 -45.68 -30.04
CA ARG A 432 18.97 -45.22 -30.25
C ARG A 432 20.01 -46.10 -29.56
N PHE A 433 19.67 -46.64 -28.39
CA PHE A 433 20.48 -47.61 -27.67
C PHE A 433 20.52 -48.93 -28.42
N LEU A 434 19.38 -49.44 -28.90
CA LEU A 434 19.21 -50.65 -29.65
C LEU A 434 19.92 -50.61 -31.01
N GLU A 435 19.89 -49.47 -31.70
CA GLU A 435 20.64 -49.22 -32.95
C GLU A 435 22.16 -49.25 -32.70
N LYS A 436 22.61 -48.93 -31.50
CA LYS A 436 24.02 -48.82 -31.12
C LYS A 436 24.58 -50.08 -30.40
N ALA A 437 23.71 -50.94 -29.85
CA ALA A 437 24.10 -52.14 -29.10
C ALA A 437 24.54 -53.33 -29.96
N ASN A 438 24.57 -53.16 -31.30
CA ASN A 438 24.96 -54.25 -32.21
C ASN A 438 26.47 -54.50 -32.35
N ASP A 439 27.32 -53.72 -31.67
CA ASP A 439 28.78 -53.89 -31.65
C ASP A 439 29.35 -53.90 -30.22
N GLN A 440 29.63 -55.13 -29.76
CA GLN A 440 30.62 -55.59 -28.75
C GLN A 440 30.75 -54.91 -27.37
N ASN A 441 30.46 -55.71 -26.35
CA ASN A 441 31.15 -55.84 -25.03
C ASN A 441 31.58 -54.61 -24.27
N ASP A 442 30.71 -54.14 -23.33
CA ASP A 442 31.17 -53.65 -22.03
C ASP A 442 30.00 -53.43 -21.04
N ASP A 443 29.69 -54.46 -20.22
CA ASP A 443 28.62 -54.47 -19.20
C ASP A 443 28.66 -53.27 -18.21
N LYS A 444 29.85 -52.71 -17.99
CA LYS A 444 30.02 -51.56 -17.06
C LYS A 444 29.60 -50.20 -17.65
N GLN A 445 29.77 -50.01 -18.96
CA GLN A 445 29.39 -48.75 -19.62
C GLN A 445 27.88 -48.72 -19.88
N GLU A 446 27.26 -49.88 -20.10
CA GLU A 446 25.82 -50.02 -20.27
C GLU A 446 25.05 -49.69 -18.99
N SER A 447 25.52 -50.19 -17.85
CA SER A 447 24.97 -49.85 -16.54
C SER A 447 25.05 -48.36 -16.24
N SER A 448 26.15 -47.69 -16.61
CA SER A 448 26.35 -46.25 -16.40
C SER A 448 25.45 -45.38 -17.31
N TYR A 449 25.22 -45.82 -18.55
CA TYR A 449 24.34 -45.13 -19.52
C TYR A 449 22.87 -45.20 -19.07
N LEU A 450 22.39 -46.40 -18.67
CA LEU A 450 21.05 -46.59 -18.11
C LEU A 450 20.83 -45.76 -16.83
N ALA A 451 21.83 -45.73 -15.97
CA ALA A 451 21.77 -44.88 -14.77
C ALA A 451 21.62 -43.39 -15.08
N MET A 452 22.31 -42.90 -16.13
CA MET A 452 22.17 -41.49 -16.57
C MET A 452 20.79 -41.19 -17.17
N ILE A 453 20.23 -42.13 -17.96
CA ILE A 453 18.86 -41.99 -18.50
C ILE A 453 17.84 -41.97 -17.36
N ASN A 454 17.94 -42.90 -16.40
CA ASN A 454 17.06 -42.92 -15.25
C ASN A 454 17.15 -41.64 -14.44
N ARG A 455 18.37 -41.09 -14.30
CA ARG A 455 18.57 -39.80 -13.63
C ARG A 455 17.94 -38.64 -14.37
N ILE A 456 17.97 -38.58 -15.70
CA ILE A 456 17.25 -37.58 -16.50
C ILE A 456 15.73 -37.69 -16.28
N ASN A 457 15.20 -38.90 -16.25
CA ASN A 457 13.78 -39.15 -16.01
C ASN A 457 13.35 -38.65 -14.62
N GLU A 458 14.12 -39.01 -13.58
CA GLU A 458 13.88 -38.49 -12.22
C GLU A 458 13.90 -36.98 -12.18
N LEU A 459 14.94 -36.36 -12.75
CA LEU A 459 15.07 -34.90 -12.81
C LEU A 459 13.95 -34.23 -13.61
N THR A 460 13.47 -34.92 -14.66
CA THR A 460 12.32 -34.40 -15.46
C THR A 460 11.04 -34.42 -14.65
N ILE A 461 10.78 -35.50 -13.91
CA ILE A 461 9.62 -35.61 -13.00
C ILE A 461 9.73 -34.57 -11.88
N GLU A 462 10.91 -34.41 -11.27
CA GLU A 462 11.13 -33.38 -10.23
C GLU A 462 10.93 -31.96 -10.76
N LYS A 463 11.41 -31.67 -11.98
CA LYS A 463 11.20 -30.41 -12.67
C LYS A 463 9.72 -30.15 -12.92
N GLU A 464 8.99 -31.12 -13.43
CA GLU A 464 7.56 -31.00 -13.74
C GLU A 464 6.74 -30.75 -12.48
N LYS A 465 7.03 -31.46 -11.39
CA LYS A 465 6.41 -31.18 -10.08
C LYS A 465 6.68 -29.76 -9.61
N ALA A 466 7.90 -29.27 -9.79
CA ALA A 466 8.24 -27.89 -9.42
C ALA A 466 7.48 -26.86 -10.27
N VAL A 467 7.32 -27.09 -11.57
CA VAL A 467 6.52 -26.23 -12.47
C VAL A 467 5.05 -26.23 -12.03
N GLU A 468 4.48 -27.41 -11.79
CA GLU A 468 3.09 -27.55 -11.34
C GLU A 468 2.83 -26.82 -10.01
N LEU A 469 3.74 -26.98 -9.04
CA LEU A 469 3.67 -26.27 -7.76
C LEU A 469 3.80 -24.75 -7.94
N SER A 470 4.67 -24.29 -8.85
CA SER A 470 4.80 -22.87 -9.16
C SER A 470 3.51 -22.31 -9.77
N GLU A 471 2.92 -22.98 -10.76
CA GLU A 471 1.65 -22.58 -11.38
C GLU A 471 0.50 -22.59 -10.37
N LYS A 472 0.39 -23.63 -9.54
CA LYS A 472 -0.62 -23.70 -8.47
C LYS A 472 -0.50 -22.51 -7.50
N ASN A 473 0.71 -22.20 -7.09
CA ASN A 473 0.94 -21.06 -6.17
C ASN A 473 0.67 -19.71 -6.84
N ARG A 474 0.98 -19.55 -8.14
CA ARG A 474 0.58 -18.35 -8.89
C ARG A 474 -0.94 -18.21 -8.98
N ASN A 475 -1.65 -19.29 -9.27
CA ASN A 475 -3.10 -19.29 -9.33
C ASN A 475 -3.72 -18.98 -7.97
N ASN A 476 -3.18 -19.53 -6.88
CA ASN A 476 -3.62 -19.20 -5.52
C ASN A 476 -3.39 -17.72 -5.21
N ALA A 477 -2.25 -17.16 -5.60
CA ALA A 477 -1.99 -15.74 -5.44
C ALA A 477 -2.99 -14.86 -6.23
N LEU A 478 -3.32 -15.25 -7.48
CA LEU A 478 -4.33 -14.55 -8.29
C LEU A 478 -5.74 -14.64 -7.69
N MET A 479 -6.14 -15.79 -7.15
CA MET A 479 -7.43 -15.93 -6.45
C MET A 479 -7.52 -14.98 -5.24
N ILE A 480 -6.42 -14.85 -4.49
CA ILE A 480 -6.37 -13.92 -3.36
C ILE A 480 -6.46 -12.47 -3.85
N ILE A 481 -5.77 -12.11 -4.95
CA ILE A 481 -5.86 -10.78 -5.55
C ILE A 481 -7.32 -10.44 -5.94
N ARG A 482 -8.04 -11.38 -6.55
CA ARG A 482 -9.46 -11.20 -6.89
C ARG A 482 -10.31 -10.93 -5.63
N LYS A 483 -10.14 -11.75 -4.61
CA LYS A 483 -10.86 -11.57 -3.33
C LYS A 483 -10.54 -10.25 -2.65
N ILE A 484 -9.29 -9.81 -2.75
CA ILE A 484 -8.83 -8.50 -2.31
C ILE A 484 -9.56 -7.38 -3.08
N GLN A 485 -9.72 -7.52 -4.41
CA GLN A 485 -10.39 -6.53 -5.25
C GLN A 485 -11.90 -6.42 -4.97
N GLU A 486 -12.56 -7.53 -4.66
CA GLU A 486 -13.97 -7.54 -4.26
C GLU A 486 -14.18 -6.78 -2.94
N ASN A 487 -13.33 -7.02 -1.95
CA ASN A 487 -13.37 -6.29 -0.68
C ASN A 487 -13.07 -4.80 -0.85
N LEU A 488 -12.22 -4.43 -1.82
CA LEU A 488 -11.86 -3.04 -2.08
C LEU A 488 -13.04 -2.17 -2.52
N PHE A 489 -14.05 -2.72 -3.17
CA PHE A 489 -15.21 -1.94 -3.62
C PHE A 489 -15.97 -1.32 -2.44
N GLU A 490 -16.28 -2.10 -1.41
CA GLU A 490 -16.98 -1.60 -0.22
C GLU A 490 -16.12 -0.60 0.57
N ILE A 491 -14.83 -0.89 0.67
CA ILE A 491 -13.85 -0.01 1.32
C ILE A 491 -13.76 1.32 0.58
N THR A 492 -13.73 1.28 -0.76
CA THR A 492 -13.68 2.48 -1.60
C THR A 492 -14.86 3.38 -1.37
N LYS A 493 -16.06 2.82 -1.30
CA LYS A 493 -17.27 3.58 -1.03
C LYS A 493 -17.18 4.31 0.31
N SER A 494 -16.70 3.63 1.34
CA SER A 494 -16.53 4.22 2.67
C SER A 494 -15.49 5.33 2.67
N ILE A 495 -14.30 5.09 2.07
CA ILE A 495 -13.23 6.10 1.96
C ILE A 495 -13.68 7.28 1.11
N SER A 496 -14.38 7.04 -0.01
CA SER A 496 -14.91 8.08 -0.87
C SER A 496 -15.90 9.00 -0.15
N ASN A 497 -16.78 8.44 0.68
CA ASN A 497 -17.71 9.23 1.49
C ASN A 497 -16.97 10.14 2.48
N ILE A 498 -15.92 9.63 3.14
CA ILE A 498 -15.11 10.45 4.05
C ILE A 498 -14.33 11.50 3.27
N PHE A 499 -13.74 11.13 2.13
CA PHE A 499 -13.03 12.06 1.25
C PHE A 499 -13.92 13.23 0.80
N SER A 500 -15.16 12.93 0.38
CA SER A 500 -16.13 13.94 -0.02
C SER A 500 -16.34 14.98 1.07
N VAL A 501 -16.43 14.54 2.33
CA VAL A 501 -16.61 15.45 3.48
C VAL A 501 -15.47 16.45 3.61
N PHE A 502 -14.22 16.04 3.39
CA PHE A 502 -13.06 16.95 3.44
C PHE A 502 -12.91 17.77 2.16
N ALA A 503 -12.96 17.14 1.00
CA ALA A 503 -12.69 17.77 -0.28
C ALA A 503 -13.75 18.79 -0.67
N GLU A 504 -15.04 18.49 -0.47
CA GLU A 504 -16.14 19.41 -0.76
C GLU A 504 -16.15 20.64 0.15
N ASN A 505 -15.73 20.49 1.40
CA ASN A 505 -15.56 21.64 2.29
C ASN A 505 -14.52 22.64 1.79
N PHE A 506 -13.46 22.15 1.16
CA PHE A 506 -12.43 23.01 0.58
C PHE A 506 -12.83 23.54 -0.80
N MET A 507 -13.22 22.65 -1.69
CA MET A 507 -13.46 22.97 -3.11
C MET A 507 -14.78 23.71 -3.32
N LYS A 508 -15.75 23.53 -2.39
CA LYS A 508 -17.17 23.94 -2.55
C LYS A 508 -17.80 23.39 -3.84
N LEU A 509 -17.28 22.29 -4.34
CA LEU A 509 -17.74 21.54 -5.51
C LEU A 509 -17.95 20.08 -5.11
N SER A 510 -18.73 19.35 -5.88
CA SER A 510 -18.87 17.91 -5.69
C SER A 510 -17.53 17.19 -5.90
N CYS A 511 -17.08 16.48 -4.88
CA CYS A 511 -15.81 15.76 -4.87
C CYS A 511 -16.00 14.36 -4.32
N TYR A 512 -15.56 13.33 -5.06
CA TYR A 512 -15.55 11.94 -4.61
C TYR A 512 -14.40 11.17 -5.22
N LEU A 513 -14.14 9.96 -4.73
CA LEU A 513 -13.10 9.08 -5.27
C LEU A 513 -13.74 8.00 -6.14
N THR A 514 -13.10 7.69 -7.25
CA THR A 514 -13.37 6.54 -8.09
C THR A 514 -12.16 5.61 -8.13
N LEU A 515 -12.40 4.32 -8.39
CA LEU A 515 -11.33 3.34 -8.67
C LEU A 515 -11.29 3.07 -10.17
N GLU A 516 -10.19 3.40 -10.81
CA GLU A 516 -9.99 3.20 -12.24
C GLU A 516 -8.74 2.36 -12.53
N ASN A 517 -8.81 1.57 -13.61
CA ASN A 517 -7.67 0.82 -14.11
C ASN A 517 -6.77 1.74 -14.94
N ILE A 518 -5.47 1.71 -14.69
CA ILE A 518 -4.50 2.42 -15.53
C ILE A 518 -3.95 1.46 -16.59
N ASN A 519 -4.04 1.86 -17.88
CA ASN A 519 -3.31 1.24 -19.00
C ASN A 519 -3.44 -0.29 -19.10
N ASN A 520 -4.65 -0.84 -19.05
CA ASN A 520 -4.90 -2.29 -19.10
C ASN A 520 -4.18 -3.11 -18.01
N SER A 521 -3.76 -2.48 -16.91
CA SER A 521 -3.25 -3.21 -15.76
C SER A 521 -4.41 -3.67 -14.88
N ASP A 522 -4.28 -4.85 -14.26
CA ASP A 522 -5.26 -5.36 -13.29
C ASP A 522 -5.28 -4.56 -11.97
N VAL A 523 -4.47 -3.53 -11.87
CA VAL A 523 -4.36 -2.69 -10.66
C VAL A 523 -5.29 -1.49 -10.78
N LYS A 524 -6.23 -1.40 -9.86
CA LYS A 524 -7.12 -0.24 -9.71
C LYS A 524 -6.50 0.76 -8.74
N LEU A 525 -6.56 2.05 -9.09
CA LEU A 525 -6.10 3.14 -8.25
C LEU A 525 -7.23 4.15 -8.00
N PHE A 526 -7.13 4.87 -6.90
CA PHE A 526 -8.03 5.97 -6.58
C PHE A 526 -7.72 7.20 -7.45
N PHE A 527 -8.77 7.81 -8.00
CA PHE A 527 -8.70 9.12 -8.64
C PHE A 527 -9.80 10.02 -8.10
N PRO A 528 -9.51 11.30 -7.89
CA PRO A 528 -10.53 12.26 -7.46
C PRO A 528 -11.40 12.65 -8.67
N VAL A 529 -12.70 12.65 -8.45
CA VAL A 529 -13.69 13.23 -9.37
C VAL A 529 -14.11 14.56 -8.79
N ILE A 530 -13.85 15.64 -9.52
CA ILE A 530 -14.16 17.00 -9.09
C ILE A 530 -15.06 17.63 -10.16
N ASP A 531 -16.22 18.09 -9.76
CA ASP A 531 -17.24 18.63 -10.66
C ASP A 531 -17.54 17.68 -11.85
N ASN A 532 -17.73 16.38 -11.53
CA ASN A 532 -17.98 15.29 -12.48
C ASN A 532 -16.87 15.01 -13.50
N LYS A 533 -15.65 15.49 -13.26
CA LYS A 533 -14.48 15.20 -14.10
C LYS A 533 -13.44 14.44 -13.27
N ILE A 534 -13.02 13.28 -13.78
CA ILE A 534 -11.92 12.52 -13.18
C ILE A 534 -10.63 13.31 -13.42
N ARG A 535 -9.81 13.44 -12.38
CA ARG A 535 -8.48 14.08 -12.44
C ARG A 535 -7.41 13.00 -12.37
N TYR A 536 -6.90 12.62 -13.54
CA TYR A 536 -5.87 11.58 -13.63
C TYR A 536 -4.49 12.07 -13.23
N GLU A 537 -4.21 13.35 -13.43
CA GLU A 537 -2.92 13.96 -13.15
C GLU A 537 -3.06 15.13 -12.18
N SER A 538 -2.06 15.29 -11.32
CA SER A 538 -2.05 16.36 -10.32
C SER A 538 -2.01 17.75 -10.93
N GLU A 539 -1.42 17.89 -12.12
CA GLU A 539 -1.25 19.12 -12.90
C GLU A 539 -2.57 19.68 -13.45
N GLU A 540 -3.64 18.88 -13.44
CA GLU A 540 -4.99 19.31 -13.83
C GLU A 540 -5.64 20.23 -12.78
N LEU A 541 -5.00 20.42 -11.62
CA LEU A 541 -5.44 21.25 -10.52
C LEU A 541 -4.42 22.35 -10.22
N SER A 542 -4.90 23.50 -9.68
CA SER A 542 -4.01 24.52 -9.14
C SER A 542 -3.23 23.98 -7.93
N GLU A 543 -2.12 24.62 -7.57
CA GLU A 543 -1.27 24.17 -6.46
C GLU A 543 -2.05 24.02 -5.15
N SER A 544 -2.87 25.01 -4.78
CA SER A 544 -3.71 24.96 -3.58
C SER A 544 -4.74 23.82 -3.64
N GLN A 545 -5.42 23.67 -4.79
CA GLN A 545 -6.43 22.62 -4.97
C GLN A 545 -5.80 21.23 -4.87
N ARG A 546 -4.68 20.99 -5.56
CA ARG A 546 -3.93 19.73 -5.53
C ARG A 546 -3.51 19.38 -4.11
N PHE A 547 -2.96 20.34 -3.38
CA PHE A 547 -2.56 20.19 -1.99
C PHE A 547 -3.73 19.72 -1.11
N PHE A 548 -4.86 20.40 -1.16
CA PHE A 548 -5.97 20.07 -0.27
C PHE A 548 -6.78 18.85 -0.70
N VAL A 549 -6.79 18.53 -1.99
CA VAL A 549 -7.35 17.26 -2.48
C VAL A 549 -6.50 16.08 -1.98
N ASP A 550 -5.16 16.16 -2.06
CA ASP A 550 -4.26 15.16 -1.49
C ASP A 550 -4.37 15.08 0.04
N TYR A 551 -4.46 16.23 0.72
CA TYR A 551 -4.73 16.30 2.14
C TYR A 551 -6.05 15.60 2.51
N SER A 552 -7.12 15.87 1.76
CA SER A 552 -8.43 15.24 1.98
C SER A 552 -8.37 13.73 1.82
N PHE A 553 -7.56 13.24 0.88
CA PHE A 553 -7.31 11.81 0.71
C PHE A 553 -6.59 11.22 1.93
N ARG A 554 -5.53 11.85 2.41
CA ARG A 554 -4.81 11.41 3.63
C ARG A 554 -5.73 11.40 4.85
N MET A 555 -6.56 12.43 5.02
CA MET A 555 -7.54 12.50 6.11
C MET A 555 -8.61 11.42 5.99
N SER A 556 -9.05 11.09 4.77
CA SER A 556 -10.01 10.00 4.57
C SER A 556 -9.42 8.64 4.94
N ILE A 557 -8.17 8.39 4.59
CA ILE A 557 -7.45 7.17 4.97
C ILE A 557 -7.29 7.11 6.50
N LEU A 558 -6.84 8.19 7.13
CA LEU A 558 -6.71 8.27 8.59
C LEU A 558 -8.05 8.07 9.29
N SER A 559 -9.10 8.74 8.85
CA SER A 559 -10.42 8.65 9.46
C SER A 559 -11.09 7.30 9.25
N TYR A 560 -10.78 6.60 8.15
CA TYR A 560 -11.29 5.27 7.88
C TYR A 560 -10.67 4.21 8.82
N PHE A 561 -9.35 4.30 9.05
CA PHE A 561 -8.64 3.27 9.82
C PHE A 561 -8.68 3.48 11.32
N TYR A 562 -8.82 4.74 11.79
CA TYR A 562 -8.51 5.05 13.18
C TYR A 562 -9.70 5.61 13.95
N GLU A 563 -10.12 4.82 14.92
CA GLU A 563 -10.96 5.26 16.03
C GLU A 563 -10.13 5.87 17.17
N MET A 564 -8.83 5.56 17.21
CA MET A 564 -7.89 5.96 18.26
C MET A 564 -7.15 7.26 17.90
N PRO A 565 -6.65 8.02 18.90
CA PRO A 565 -5.87 9.21 18.62
C PRO A 565 -4.65 8.92 17.74
N SER A 566 -4.40 9.77 16.77
CA SER A 566 -3.18 9.76 15.95
C SER A 566 -2.62 11.17 15.80
N PHE A 567 -1.44 11.30 15.21
CA PHE A 567 -0.89 12.59 14.84
C PHE A 567 -0.89 12.80 13.32
N TYR A 568 -0.91 14.05 12.91
CA TYR A 568 -0.64 14.44 11.53
C TYR A 568 0.27 15.66 11.51
N ILE A 569 1.32 15.60 10.71
CA ILE A 569 2.29 16.68 10.55
C ILE A 569 2.15 17.31 9.17
N CYS A 570 1.96 18.62 9.13
CA CYS A 570 1.92 19.39 7.89
C CYS A 570 2.87 20.58 7.95
N GLU A 571 3.85 20.60 7.05
CA GLU A 571 4.82 21.69 6.96
C GLU A 571 4.28 22.82 6.11
N THR A 572 4.26 24.02 6.68
CA THR A 572 3.94 25.30 6.02
C THR A 572 2.76 25.25 5.04
N PRO A 573 1.57 24.82 5.50
CA PRO A 573 0.40 24.73 4.62
C PRO A 573 0.01 26.10 4.01
N ASP A 574 0.38 27.19 4.69
CA ASP A 574 0.12 28.56 4.32
C ASP A 574 1.01 29.10 3.18
N SER A 575 2.07 28.40 2.80
CA SER A 575 3.06 28.95 1.86
C SER A 575 2.63 28.91 0.39
N SER A 576 1.65 28.09 0.01
CA SER A 576 1.09 28.02 -1.35
C SER A 576 -0.43 28.19 -1.37
N LEU A 577 -0.99 28.66 -0.27
CA LEU A 577 -2.41 28.86 -0.15
C LEU A 577 -2.80 30.22 -0.71
N ASP A 578 -3.73 30.24 -1.66
CA ASP A 578 -4.37 31.46 -2.12
C ASP A 578 -5.26 32.01 -1.00
N ILE A 579 -5.26 33.32 -0.83
CA ILE A 579 -6.02 34.05 0.21
C ILE A 579 -7.50 33.63 0.19
N SER A 580 -8.07 33.41 -0.99
CA SER A 580 -9.47 33.01 -1.17
C SER A 580 -9.80 31.63 -0.55
N TYR A 581 -8.81 30.76 -0.35
CA TYR A 581 -8.98 29.43 0.22
C TYR A 581 -8.59 29.30 1.69
N GLU A 582 -8.02 30.35 2.32
CA GLU A 582 -7.50 30.27 3.69
C GLU A 582 -8.55 29.85 4.72
N GLU A 583 -9.78 30.36 4.59
CA GLU A 583 -10.89 30.01 5.48
C GLU A 583 -11.30 28.54 5.33
N ASN A 584 -11.47 28.08 4.09
CA ASN A 584 -11.83 26.70 3.78
C ASN A 584 -10.74 25.74 4.25
N ALA A 585 -9.47 26.10 4.08
CA ALA A 585 -8.32 25.35 4.55
C ALA A 585 -8.33 25.18 6.08
N ALA A 586 -8.61 26.27 6.81
CA ALA A 586 -8.74 26.22 8.25
C ALA A 586 -9.89 25.28 8.70
N GLU A 587 -11.02 25.31 8.00
CA GLU A 587 -12.15 24.41 8.30
C GLU A 587 -11.76 22.93 8.18
N ILE A 588 -11.03 22.55 7.13
CA ILE A 588 -10.60 21.15 6.93
C ILE A 588 -9.70 20.67 8.08
N PHE A 589 -8.73 21.48 8.50
CA PHE A 589 -7.87 21.12 9.62
C PHE A 589 -8.65 21.00 10.93
N MET A 590 -9.66 21.88 11.14
CA MET A 590 -10.53 21.78 12.31
C MET A 590 -11.37 20.50 12.30
N LYS A 591 -11.81 20.08 11.13
CA LYS A 591 -12.56 18.81 10.99
C LYS A 591 -11.76 17.59 11.41
N TYR A 592 -10.46 17.56 11.14
CA TYR A 592 -9.57 16.54 11.67
C TYR A 592 -9.48 16.55 13.20
N LEU A 593 -9.58 17.73 13.80
CA LEU A 593 -9.53 17.94 15.25
C LEU A 593 -10.89 17.77 15.98
N GLU A 594 -11.97 17.47 15.25
CA GLU A 594 -13.24 17.04 15.88
C GLU A 594 -13.07 15.72 16.62
N LYS A 595 -12.15 14.86 16.17
CA LYS A 595 -11.68 13.68 16.90
C LYS A 595 -10.49 14.05 17.79
N PRO A 596 -10.20 13.26 18.83
CA PRO A 596 -9.08 13.51 19.74
C PRO A 596 -7.72 13.23 19.08
N ASN A 597 -7.41 13.95 18.00
CA ASN A 597 -6.18 13.82 17.24
C ASN A 597 -5.17 14.92 17.58
N SER A 598 -3.90 14.70 17.25
CA SER A 598 -2.83 15.69 17.35
C SER A 598 -2.47 16.22 15.97
N LEU A 599 -2.70 17.51 15.73
CA LEU A 599 -2.32 18.20 14.49
C LEU A 599 -1.08 19.04 14.75
N ILE A 600 0.00 18.75 14.04
CA ILE A 600 1.28 19.46 14.15
C ILE A 600 1.47 20.27 12.86
N LEU A 601 1.36 21.59 12.97
CA LEU A 601 1.55 22.51 11.85
C LEU A 601 2.82 23.33 12.05
N THR A 602 3.54 23.59 10.96
CA THR A 602 4.59 24.62 10.97
C THR A 602 4.14 25.84 10.18
N SER A 603 4.57 27.03 10.59
CA SER A 603 4.31 28.27 9.87
C SER A 603 5.53 29.17 9.82
N ASN A 604 5.64 29.91 8.70
CA ASN A 604 6.70 30.88 8.48
C ASN A 604 6.39 32.27 9.05
N LEU A 605 5.25 32.46 9.72
CA LEU A 605 4.76 33.75 10.15
C LEU A 605 4.60 34.77 9.01
N ASN A 606 4.18 34.30 7.85
CA ASN A 606 3.80 35.17 6.75
C ASN A 606 2.53 35.93 7.14
N ASN A 607 2.26 37.07 6.50
CA ASN A 607 1.04 37.87 6.73
C ASN A 607 -0.26 37.18 6.32
N SER A 608 -0.28 35.83 6.27
CA SER A 608 -1.47 35.08 5.95
C SER A 608 -2.45 35.06 7.13
N THR A 609 -3.71 35.17 6.85
CA THR A 609 -4.77 35.12 7.88
C THR A 609 -5.03 33.69 8.34
N PHE A 610 -4.55 32.69 7.59
CA PHE A 610 -4.75 31.26 7.82
C PHE A 610 -4.39 30.83 9.27
N ILE A 611 -3.19 31.21 9.74
CA ILE A 611 -2.74 30.85 11.10
C ILE A 611 -3.65 31.48 12.16
N THR A 612 -4.06 32.70 11.95
CA THR A 612 -4.99 33.41 12.85
C THR A 612 -6.37 32.73 12.87
N GLN A 613 -6.85 32.30 11.71
CA GLN A 613 -8.10 31.55 11.56
C GLN A 613 -8.06 30.21 12.31
N ILE A 614 -6.99 29.43 12.14
CA ILE A 614 -6.80 28.15 12.82
C ILE A 614 -6.72 28.37 14.34
N LEU A 615 -5.92 29.32 14.81
CA LEU A 615 -5.75 29.59 16.23
C LEU A 615 -7.05 30.05 16.92
N LYS A 616 -7.89 30.79 16.21
CA LYS A 616 -9.21 31.20 16.73
C LYS A 616 -10.17 30.04 16.89
N ARG A 617 -10.11 29.06 15.97
CA ARG A 617 -11.06 27.94 15.90
C ARG A 617 -10.63 26.74 16.76
N ALA A 618 -9.31 26.53 16.94
CA ALA A 618 -8.80 25.42 17.73
C ALA A 618 -9.10 25.60 19.21
N LYS A 619 -9.86 24.68 19.81
CA LYS A 619 -10.19 24.66 21.25
C LYS A 619 -8.97 24.38 22.10
N ASN A 620 -8.23 23.30 21.74
CA ASN A 620 -6.98 22.92 22.38
C ASN A 620 -5.84 23.28 21.46
N ARG A 621 -4.93 24.12 21.94
CA ARG A 621 -3.78 24.59 21.14
C ARG A 621 -2.56 24.79 22.00
N LYS A 622 -1.39 24.52 21.44
CA LYS A 622 -0.08 24.78 22.05
C LYS A 622 0.88 25.29 20.99
N ILE A 623 1.66 26.30 21.32
CA ILE A 623 2.55 26.96 20.38
C ILE A 623 3.99 26.73 20.81
N LEU A 624 4.82 26.22 19.88
CA LEU A 624 6.28 26.18 20.01
C LEU A 624 6.89 27.30 19.16
N ASN A 625 7.41 28.32 19.83
CA ASN A 625 8.08 29.42 19.14
C ASN A 625 9.58 29.16 19.00
N LEU A 626 9.99 28.67 17.83
CA LEU A 626 11.40 28.38 17.56
C LEU A 626 12.28 29.63 17.43
N LEU A 627 11.74 30.85 17.35
CA LEU A 627 12.55 32.06 17.44
C LEU A 627 13.27 32.20 18.78
N LYS A 628 12.72 31.60 19.84
CA LYS A 628 13.31 31.56 21.18
C LYS A 628 14.47 30.55 21.33
N TYR A 629 14.50 29.57 20.45
CA TYR A 629 15.44 28.44 20.49
C TYR A 629 16.46 28.50 19.35
N GLY A 630 16.02 28.86 18.15
CA GLY A 630 16.87 28.85 16.96
C GLY A 630 17.82 30.07 16.89
N LYS A 631 18.84 29.93 16.05
CA LYS A 631 19.74 31.03 15.73
C LYS A 631 19.20 31.89 14.62
N LEU A 632 18.92 33.15 14.93
CA LEU A 632 18.47 34.12 13.96
C LEU A 632 19.61 34.52 13.02
N SER A 633 19.38 34.52 11.73
CA SER A 633 20.27 35.16 10.75
C SER A 633 20.39 36.67 11.02
N LEU A 634 21.41 37.31 10.47
CA LEU A 634 21.58 38.77 10.60
C LEU A 634 20.35 39.53 10.09
N VAL A 635 19.73 39.06 9.00
CA VAL A 635 18.50 39.64 8.45
C VAL A 635 17.33 39.50 9.43
N GLN A 636 17.18 38.34 10.05
CA GLN A 636 16.09 38.08 11.00
C GLN A 636 16.28 38.83 12.33
N LYS A 637 17.51 39.04 12.77
CA LYS A 637 17.82 39.83 13.98
C LYS A 637 17.38 41.27 13.84
N ASN A 638 17.44 41.83 12.63
CA ASN A 638 17.12 43.21 12.33
C ASN A 638 15.65 43.38 11.88
N HIS A 639 14.83 42.31 11.91
CA HIS A 639 13.44 42.35 11.45
C HIS A 639 12.47 42.36 12.64
N ASP A 640 12.18 43.53 13.17
CA ASP A 640 11.28 43.73 14.32
C ASP A 640 9.86 43.20 14.12
N ILE A 641 9.39 43.14 12.86
CA ILE A 641 8.04 42.67 12.51
C ILE A 641 7.89 41.17 12.89
N LEU A 642 8.89 40.34 12.61
CA LEU A 642 8.83 38.91 12.87
C LEU A 642 8.74 38.60 14.37
N LYS A 643 9.44 39.40 15.17
CA LYS A 643 9.42 39.30 16.63
C LYS A 643 8.07 39.76 17.17
N LYS A 644 7.56 40.92 16.71
CA LYS A 644 6.26 41.42 17.11
C LYS A 644 5.12 40.46 16.82
N LEU A 645 5.06 39.90 15.58
CA LEU A 645 4.06 38.91 15.19
C LEU A 645 4.13 37.64 16.07
N SER A 646 5.33 37.19 16.37
CA SER A 646 5.56 36.04 17.23
C SER A 646 5.05 36.29 18.67
N ASP A 647 5.40 37.43 19.23
CA ASP A 647 5.00 37.85 20.58
C ASP A 647 3.47 38.06 20.66
N GLU A 648 2.86 38.71 19.66
CA GLU A 648 1.41 38.88 19.58
C GLU A 648 0.65 37.56 19.51
N ILE A 649 1.16 36.59 18.76
CA ILE A 649 0.56 35.24 18.65
C ILE A 649 0.67 34.53 19.99
N GLU A 650 1.81 34.58 20.66
CA GLU A 650 1.98 33.94 21.95
C GLU A 650 1.13 34.60 23.04
N GLU A 651 1.14 35.91 23.16
CA GLU A 651 0.33 36.62 24.16
C GLU A 651 -1.17 36.39 23.97
N LYS A 652 -1.62 36.33 22.72
CA LYS A 652 -3.05 36.19 22.41
C LYS A 652 -3.58 34.78 22.50
N TYR A 653 -2.74 33.77 22.25
CA TYR A 653 -3.20 32.39 22.04
C TYR A 653 -2.50 31.31 22.90
N ASN A 654 -1.45 31.65 23.67
CA ASN A 654 -0.79 30.71 24.60
C ASN A 654 -1.36 30.80 26.03
N GLY A 655 -2.49 31.49 26.20
CA GLY A 655 -3.17 31.64 27.49
C GLY A 655 -4.09 30.46 27.82
#